data_fcf46d5152e7584b3b1a966b541e8981
#
_entry.id   fcf46d5152e7584b3b1a966b541e8981
#
_cell.length_a   1.000
_cell.length_b   1.000
_cell.length_c   1.000
_cell.angle_alpha   90.00
_cell.angle_beta   90.00
_cell.angle_gamma   90.00
#
_symmetry.space_group_name_H-M   'P 1'
#
loop_
_entity.id
_entity.type
_entity.pdbx_description
1 polymer ?
#
loop_
_entity_poly.entity_id
_entity_poly.type
_entity_poly.pdbx_seq_one_letter_code
_entity_poly.pdbx_strand_id
1 'polypeptide(L)'
;MGEPIPGTQPSARPSEGRLDSWKEIAAYLNRDVTTVQRWEKREGMPVHRHVHDRMGSVYAFRVELDAWARGRNIRTADNERTAQENESDAPLLIVDAPRHSTGTGSRNKWIFVFGWALVTVALVIGAGLWLRGKEYYWRNPIADARFQTITDFDAVAQAATVSRDGHFVAFLSNRDGQMDVWLTQVGSGQFHNLTRGSAPELVNPSVRTMGFSPDGSLVTFWVRKKNGSSSGDIAIWAVPTLGGEPKPYLEGVAESDWSHDGSLLTYHTPGPGDPLFVSTGDRRPEDKPIFTAPAGLHSHFPLWSPDTAFIYFVQGSLPDKLDIWRIRPNGGTPERITSHNGRVTHPVLLDKRTLMYLASDPDGSGPWLYSMDVERRIAHRLSSGLDRYTSLAATADGRRLIVTLASTKRTLWRVRIDDAKREVPAATQIPLTTSTGFSPRLGANYLLYVSASGTSESIWKLVNGTGTELWSGVGAQIFGGPAVSPDGRNIAFSVRQHGQALLYVIQADGINARIVADSLNLQGAPAWEPGGQSITSAVEDHGVPHLFRVPVNGGSPAPFVEEYSVDPAWAPDGRFAVYSGPDIGTTFSVKAAAAEPAAYAAPHTIPALTLTRGARHLTFLHEGRALVFLRGEIQHKDLWQIDLDTGTERQLTHLAPDFNIRDFDISQDGREIVLERVQERSDVVLVNLPQP
;
A
#
# COMPACT_ATOMS: atom_id res chain seq x y z
N MET A 1 59.71 4.20 32.75
CA MET A 1 60.40 4.15 31.43
C MET A 1 59.38 3.56 30.49
N GLY A 2 58.83 4.18 29.55
CA GLY A 2 59.15 5.27 28.67
C GLY A 2 58.27 5.03 27.47
N GLU A 3 57.53 5.99 27.11
CA GLU A 3 56.69 6.18 25.91
C GLU A 3 57.42 5.87 24.58
N PRO A 4 56.75 5.96 23.39
CA PRO A 4 55.79 6.96 23.01
C PRO A 4 54.61 6.51 22.07
N ILE A 5 53.58 7.33 22.03
CA ILE A 5 52.55 7.45 20.98
C ILE A 5 53.16 8.16 19.77
N PRO A 6 52.75 7.79 18.55
CA PRO A 6 52.56 8.83 17.55
C PRO A 6 51.36 8.62 16.65
N GLY A 7 50.76 9.71 16.19
CA GLY A 7 49.90 9.70 15.03
C GLY A 7 48.84 10.78 14.95
N THR A 8 49.29 12.02 14.99
CA THR A 8 48.51 13.19 14.57
C THR A 8 48.24 13.10 13.09
N GLN A 9 46.99 13.00 12.70
CA GLN A 9 46.55 13.27 11.32
C GLN A 9 46.71 14.77 11.01
N PRO A 10 47.11 15.16 9.80
CA PRO A 10 47.29 16.55 9.45
C PRO A 10 45.94 17.26 9.30
N SER A 11 45.75 18.36 10.00
CA SER A 11 44.70 19.34 9.82
C SER A 11 44.65 19.80 8.36
N ALA A 12 43.53 19.62 7.70
CA ALA A 12 43.27 20.20 6.39
C ALA A 12 43.40 21.74 6.47
N ARG A 13 44.29 22.31 5.68
CA ARG A 13 44.45 23.76 5.50
C ARG A 13 43.11 24.34 5.06
N PRO A 14 42.70 25.53 5.55
CA PRO A 14 41.55 26.23 5.00
C PRO A 14 41.82 26.49 3.52
N SER A 15 40.94 26.03 2.64
CA SER A 15 41.02 26.33 1.20
C SER A 15 40.76 27.81 1.00
N GLU A 16 41.78 28.57 0.62
CA GLU A 16 41.68 29.98 0.22
C GLU A 16 40.54 30.10 -0.85
N GLY A 17 39.49 30.88 -0.51
CA GLY A 17 38.41 31.19 -1.44
C GLY A 17 37.08 30.46 -1.26
N ARG A 18 36.90 29.67 -0.21
CA ARG A 18 35.61 29.05 0.11
C ARG A 18 34.78 29.92 1.06
N LEU A 19 33.47 30.03 0.78
CA LEU A 19 32.46 30.72 1.57
C LEU A 19 31.49 29.66 2.12
N ASP A 20 31.33 29.59 3.44
CA ASP A 20 30.66 28.44 4.11
C ASP A 20 29.22 28.71 4.59
N SER A 21 28.64 29.82 4.19
CA SER A 21 27.27 30.16 4.56
C SER A 21 26.57 31.09 3.55
N TRP A 22 25.24 31.05 3.54
CA TRP A 22 24.44 32.02 2.76
C TRP A 22 24.80 33.48 3.08
N LYS A 23 25.16 33.80 4.32
CA LYS A 23 25.54 35.15 4.72
C LYS A 23 26.87 35.59 4.08
N GLU A 24 27.87 34.69 4.06
CA GLU A 24 29.17 34.96 3.43
C GLU A 24 29.07 35.08 1.91
N ILE A 25 28.26 34.20 1.27
CA ILE A 25 28.02 34.26 -0.17
C ILE A 25 27.29 35.57 -0.53
N ALA A 26 26.29 35.97 0.26
CA ALA A 26 25.57 37.24 0.09
C ALA A 26 26.48 38.45 0.29
N ALA A 27 27.29 38.47 1.33
CA ALA A 27 28.26 39.52 1.59
C ALA A 27 29.31 39.65 0.47
N TYR A 28 29.83 38.53 -0.04
CA TYR A 28 30.78 38.49 -1.13
C TYR A 28 30.21 39.07 -2.43
N LEU A 29 28.96 38.78 -2.75
CA LEU A 29 28.29 39.30 -3.93
C LEU A 29 27.65 40.69 -3.74
N ASN A 30 27.78 41.28 -2.56
CA ASN A 30 27.19 42.56 -2.14
C ASN A 30 25.67 42.61 -2.40
N ARG A 31 24.97 41.57 -1.95
CA ARG A 31 23.50 41.41 -2.09
C ARG A 31 22.92 40.80 -0.80
N ASP A 32 21.60 40.89 -0.67
CA ASP A 32 20.90 40.22 0.43
C ASP A 32 20.78 38.69 0.21
N VAL A 33 20.59 37.97 1.31
CA VAL A 33 20.53 36.48 1.31
C VAL A 33 19.39 35.97 0.43
N THR A 34 18.24 36.64 0.43
CA THR A 34 17.07 36.23 -0.37
C THR A 34 17.31 36.39 -1.87
N THR A 35 18.02 37.38 -2.27
CA THR A 35 18.45 37.58 -3.67
C THR A 35 19.41 36.50 -4.12
N VAL A 36 20.40 36.15 -3.30
CA VAL A 36 21.40 35.12 -3.61
C VAL A 36 20.75 33.76 -3.70
N GLN A 37 19.84 33.41 -2.79
CA GLN A 37 19.06 32.16 -2.86
C GLN A 37 18.15 32.08 -4.09
N ARG A 38 17.62 33.23 -4.55
CA ARG A 38 16.85 33.31 -5.80
C ARG A 38 17.73 33.04 -7.02
N TRP A 39 18.97 33.55 -7.03
CA TRP A 39 19.92 33.33 -8.12
C TRP A 39 20.37 31.87 -8.19
N GLU A 40 20.60 31.20 -7.06
CA GLU A 40 20.86 29.75 -7.05
C GLU A 40 19.70 28.98 -7.71
N LYS A 41 18.45 29.26 -7.31
CA LYS A 41 17.28 28.54 -7.81
C LYS A 41 16.88 28.85 -9.25
N ARG A 42 17.07 30.07 -9.73
CA ARG A 42 16.54 30.51 -11.02
C ARG A 42 17.59 30.75 -12.10
N GLU A 43 18.79 31.02 -11.70
CA GLU A 43 19.86 31.46 -12.60
C GLU A 43 21.07 30.51 -12.53
N GLY A 44 20.96 29.41 -11.82
CA GLY A 44 21.99 28.35 -11.75
C GLY A 44 23.31 28.85 -11.12
N MET A 45 23.24 29.75 -10.11
CA MET A 45 24.43 30.17 -9.37
C MET A 45 25.06 28.97 -8.65
N PRO A 46 26.39 28.75 -8.79
CA PRO A 46 27.03 27.57 -8.23
C PRO A 46 27.10 27.63 -6.69
N VAL A 47 26.29 26.82 -6.05
CA VAL A 47 26.25 26.62 -4.59
C VAL A 47 26.21 25.12 -4.30
N HIS A 48 27.10 24.66 -3.43
CA HIS A 48 27.25 23.26 -3.04
C HIS A 48 26.61 23.01 -1.67
N ARG A 49 26.21 21.78 -1.38
CA ARG A 49 25.59 21.36 -0.11
C ARG A 49 26.41 20.26 0.55
N HIS A 50 26.55 20.33 1.87
CA HIS A 50 27.19 19.23 2.62
C HIS A 50 26.27 18.02 2.72
N VAL A 51 26.80 16.83 2.47
CA VAL A 51 26.02 15.57 2.39
C VAL A 51 25.63 15.00 3.77
N HIS A 52 26.17 15.55 4.88
CA HIS A 52 26.07 14.91 6.21
C HIS A 52 25.43 15.76 7.32
N ASP A 53 24.83 16.91 7.02
CA ASP A 53 24.24 17.75 8.07
C ASP A 53 22.71 17.84 7.98
N ARG A 54 22.04 17.54 9.09
CA ARG A 54 20.58 17.66 9.26
C ARG A 54 20.03 19.09 9.09
N MET A 55 20.88 20.07 8.95
CA MET A 55 20.54 21.48 8.74
C MET A 55 21.32 22.05 7.54
N GLY A 56 21.09 21.53 6.36
CA GLY A 56 21.43 22.07 5.04
C GLY A 56 22.50 23.16 4.94
N SER A 57 23.71 22.99 5.51
CA SER A 57 24.80 23.92 5.37
C SER A 57 25.29 23.96 3.92
N VAL A 58 25.51 25.16 3.39
CA VAL A 58 25.89 25.41 2.01
C VAL A 58 27.26 26.06 1.95
N TYR A 59 27.97 25.81 0.86
CA TYR A 59 29.23 26.47 0.57
C TYR A 59 29.34 26.81 -0.93
N ALA A 60 30.18 27.81 -1.26
CA ALA A 60 30.52 28.18 -2.63
C ALA A 60 31.99 28.60 -2.74
N PHE A 61 32.56 28.46 -3.92
CA PHE A 61 33.91 28.94 -4.20
C PHE A 61 33.88 30.29 -4.90
N ARG A 62 34.69 31.25 -4.45
CA ARG A 62 34.77 32.58 -5.03
C ARG A 62 35.03 32.56 -6.54
N VAL A 63 35.92 31.68 -7.00
CA VAL A 63 36.26 31.53 -8.42
C VAL A 63 35.04 31.12 -9.26
N GLU A 64 34.17 30.22 -8.75
CA GLU A 64 32.96 29.80 -9.43
C GLU A 64 31.90 30.91 -9.47
N LEU A 65 31.76 31.65 -8.36
CA LEU A 65 30.86 32.79 -8.28
C LEU A 65 31.27 33.93 -9.23
N ASP A 66 32.57 34.21 -9.32
CA ASP A 66 33.13 35.24 -10.25
C ASP A 66 32.97 34.82 -11.70
N ALA A 67 33.17 33.55 -12.04
CA ALA A 67 32.94 33.01 -13.37
C ALA A 67 31.47 33.11 -13.77
N TRP A 68 30.55 32.77 -12.87
CA TRP A 68 29.12 32.88 -13.06
C TRP A 68 28.69 34.36 -13.24
N ALA A 69 29.19 35.27 -12.40
CA ALA A 69 28.87 36.69 -12.47
C ALA A 69 29.37 37.34 -13.77
N ARG A 70 30.56 36.98 -14.27
CA ARG A 70 31.06 37.39 -15.58
C ARG A 70 30.18 36.91 -16.73
N GLY A 71 29.78 35.64 -16.71
CA GLY A 71 28.87 35.08 -17.72
C GLY A 71 27.50 35.78 -17.76
N ARG A 72 27.03 36.29 -16.63
CA ARG A 72 25.79 37.05 -16.53
C ARG A 72 25.92 38.43 -17.14
N ASN A 73 27.04 39.15 -16.90
CA ASN A 73 27.29 40.46 -17.47
C ASN A 73 27.44 40.43 -19.02
N ILE A 74 27.97 39.33 -19.57
CA ILE A 74 28.06 39.13 -21.03
C ILE A 74 26.65 38.97 -21.62
N ARG A 75 25.76 38.22 -21.00
CA ARG A 75 24.37 38.06 -21.46
C ARG A 75 23.54 39.32 -21.36
N THR A 76 23.79 40.18 -20.36
CA THR A 76 23.13 41.49 -20.23
C THR A 76 23.62 42.46 -21.30
N ALA A 77 24.94 42.46 -21.61
CA ALA A 77 25.55 43.28 -22.63
C ALA A 77 25.10 42.89 -24.07
N ASP A 78 24.92 41.59 -24.32
CA ASP A 78 24.39 41.10 -25.60
C ASP A 78 22.92 41.50 -25.80
N ASN A 79 22.10 41.49 -24.73
CA ASN A 79 20.70 41.94 -24.79
C ASN A 79 20.60 43.47 -24.96
N GLU A 80 21.53 44.27 -24.43
CA GLU A 80 21.58 45.73 -24.64
C GLU A 80 22.09 46.07 -26.04
N ARG A 81 23.01 45.29 -26.62
CA ARG A 81 23.47 45.48 -28.02
C ARG A 81 22.38 45.13 -29.01
N THR A 82 21.60 44.10 -28.79
CA THR A 82 20.46 43.73 -29.66
C THR A 82 19.31 44.73 -29.59
N ALA A 83 19.20 45.50 -28.50
CA ALA A 83 18.23 46.60 -28.39
C ALA A 83 18.72 47.91 -29.05
N GLN A 84 20.05 48.12 -29.20
CA GLN A 84 20.63 49.31 -29.85
C GLN A 84 20.79 49.14 -31.36
N GLU A 85 20.86 47.92 -31.90
CA GLU A 85 20.96 47.70 -33.34
C GLU A 85 19.62 47.80 -34.09
N ASN A 86 18.49 47.91 -33.40
CA ASN A 86 17.17 48.12 -34.02
C ASN A 86 16.71 49.59 -34.04
N GLU A 87 17.57 50.57 -33.71
CA GLU A 87 17.18 52.01 -33.63
C GLU A 87 17.99 52.93 -34.57
N SER A 88 18.62 52.42 -35.62
CA SER A 88 19.27 53.24 -36.61
C SER A 88 18.91 52.75 -38.03
N ASP A 89 17.76 53.23 -38.52
CA ASP A 89 17.57 53.58 -39.95
C ASP A 89 16.16 54.17 -40.13
N ALA A 90 16.09 55.52 -40.05
CA ALA A 90 15.07 56.31 -40.73
C ALA A 90 15.57 57.72 -40.96
N PRO A 91 15.48 58.31 -42.17
CA PRO A 91 16.11 59.51 -42.52
C PRO A 91 15.36 60.79 -42.06
N LEU A 92 16.13 61.77 -41.67
CA LEU A 92 15.74 63.17 -41.37
C LEU A 92 15.04 63.82 -42.54
N LEU A 93 13.84 64.33 -42.37
CA LEU A 93 13.29 65.47 -43.18
C LEU A 93 12.75 66.50 -42.20
N ILE A 94 13.39 67.66 -42.26
CA ILE A 94 13.03 68.94 -41.62
C ILE A 94 11.92 69.57 -42.44
N VAL A 95 10.78 69.91 -41.87
CA VAL A 95 9.95 71.05 -42.35
C VAL A 95 9.14 71.61 -41.16
N ASP A 96 9.11 72.94 -41.12
CA ASP A 96 8.63 73.95 -40.18
C ASP A 96 7.21 73.75 -39.61
N ALA A 97 7.05 74.33 -38.44
CA ALA A 97 5.77 74.53 -37.76
C ALA A 97 4.95 75.66 -38.46
N PRO A 98 3.62 75.65 -38.31
CA PRO A 98 3.00 76.67 -37.48
C PRO A 98 1.92 76.15 -36.50
N ARG A 99 1.80 77.01 -35.46
CA ARG A 99 0.78 76.92 -34.41
C ARG A 99 -0.65 76.99 -34.97
N HIS A 100 -1.59 76.26 -34.50
CA HIS A 100 -2.84 76.72 -33.89
C HIS A 100 -3.66 75.62 -33.21
N SER A 101 -4.17 76.00 -32.09
CA SER A 101 -5.12 75.52 -31.12
C SER A 101 -6.34 74.77 -31.66
N THR A 102 -6.80 73.88 -30.84
CA THR A 102 -8.12 73.68 -30.20
C THR A 102 -8.55 72.18 -30.16
N GLY A 103 -8.70 71.71 -29.00
CA GLY A 103 -9.81 70.93 -28.45
C GLY A 103 -10.26 69.67 -29.20
N THR A 104 -10.07 68.58 -28.54
CA THR A 104 -10.97 67.40 -28.24
C THR A 104 -10.16 66.13 -27.99
N GLY A 105 -9.82 65.88 -26.73
CA GLY A 105 -8.98 64.77 -26.36
C GLY A 105 -9.60 63.92 -25.25
N SER A 106 -10.87 63.52 -25.37
CA SER A 106 -11.50 62.69 -24.33
C SER A 106 -11.64 61.19 -24.66
N ARG A 107 -11.35 60.76 -25.90
CA ARG A 107 -11.55 59.33 -26.28
C ARG A 107 -10.36 58.42 -26.02
N ASN A 108 -9.13 58.93 -25.99
CA ASN A 108 -7.96 58.08 -25.79
C ASN A 108 -7.67 57.72 -24.32
N LYS A 109 -8.14 58.52 -23.37
CA LYS A 109 -7.98 58.17 -21.94
C LYS A 109 -8.74 56.90 -21.54
N TRP A 110 -9.91 56.66 -22.13
CA TRP A 110 -10.69 55.48 -21.86
C TRP A 110 -10.09 54.18 -22.44
N ILE A 111 -9.41 54.25 -23.58
CA ILE A 111 -8.70 53.08 -24.17
C ILE A 111 -7.54 52.66 -23.28
N PHE A 112 -6.79 53.61 -22.71
CA PHE A 112 -5.72 53.34 -21.76
C PHE A 112 -6.27 52.78 -20.44
N VAL A 113 -7.38 53.32 -19.93
CA VAL A 113 -8.04 52.80 -18.71
C VAL A 113 -8.58 51.38 -18.93
N PHE A 114 -9.21 51.11 -20.07
CA PHE A 114 -9.68 49.74 -20.42
C PHE A 114 -8.48 48.78 -20.64
N GLY A 115 -7.39 49.22 -21.26
CA GLY A 115 -6.17 48.44 -21.45
C GLY A 115 -5.55 48.03 -20.10
N TRP A 116 -5.40 48.99 -19.18
CA TRP A 116 -4.90 48.72 -17.84
C TRP A 116 -5.85 47.82 -17.01
N ALA A 117 -7.16 48.02 -17.14
CA ALA A 117 -8.15 47.17 -16.47
C ALA A 117 -8.06 45.72 -16.96
N LEU A 118 -7.92 45.49 -18.29
CA LEU A 118 -7.72 44.17 -18.88
C LEU A 118 -6.41 43.50 -18.40
N VAL A 119 -5.31 44.26 -18.35
CA VAL A 119 -4.01 43.75 -17.84
C VAL A 119 -4.13 43.41 -16.36
N THR A 120 -4.78 44.25 -15.56
CA THR A 120 -4.98 43.99 -14.13
C THR A 120 -5.85 42.72 -13.92
N VAL A 121 -6.94 42.58 -14.68
CA VAL A 121 -7.80 41.39 -14.64
C VAL A 121 -7.00 40.14 -15.06
N ALA A 122 -6.20 40.23 -16.12
CA ALA A 122 -5.35 39.10 -16.54
C ALA A 122 -4.27 38.73 -15.49
N LEU A 123 -3.68 39.75 -14.83
CA LEU A 123 -2.74 39.50 -13.72
C LEU A 123 -3.41 38.91 -12.50
N VAL A 124 -4.62 39.35 -12.13
CA VAL A 124 -5.39 38.77 -11.03
C VAL A 124 -5.79 37.33 -11.34
N ILE A 125 -6.27 37.08 -12.58
CA ILE A 125 -6.56 35.72 -13.04
C ILE A 125 -5.30 34.84 -13.05
N GLY A 126 -4.18 35.37 -13.59
CA GLY A 126 -2.90 34.69 -13.62
C GLY A 126 -2.37 34.39 -12.21
N ALA A 127 -2.46 35.34 -11.29
CA ALA A 127 -2.11 35.17 -9.89
C ALA A 127 -3.05 34.14 -9.20
N GLY A 128 -4.35 34.22 -9.46
CA GLY A 128 -5.33 33.26 -8.95
C GLY A 128 -5.06 31.83 -9.45
N LEU A 129 -4.79 31.67 -10.74
CA LEU A 129 -4.41 30.38 -11.33
C LEU A 129 -3.08 29.86 -10.79
N TRP A 130 -2.11 30.75 -10.58
CA TRP A 130 -0.82 30.41 -9.99
C TRP A 130 -0.95 29.98 -8.52
N LEU A 131 -1.71 30.73 -7.71
CA LEU A 131 -2.02 30.37 -6.31
C LEU A 131 -2.79 29.04 -6.23
N ARG A 132 -3.71 28.84 -7.18
CA ARG A 132 -4.44 27.57 -7.30
C ARG A 132 -3.53 26.43 -7.67
N GLY A 133 -2.59 26.61 -8.59
CA GLY A 133 -1.59 25.61 -8.99
C GLY A 133 -0.56 25.30 -7.90
N LYS A 134 -0.33 26.24 -6.98
CA LYS A 134 0.55 26.07 -5.81
C LYS A 134 -0.19 25.53 -4.58
N GLU A 135 -1.47 25.18 -4.70
CA GLU A 135 -2.32 24.69 -3.59
C GLU A 135 -2.35 25.62 -2.36
N TYR A 136 -2.13 26.90 -2.57
CA TYR A 136 -2.09 27.90 -1.49
C TYR A 136 -3.35 27.88 -0.60
N TYR A 137 -4.49 27.47 -1.16
CA TYR A 137 -5.78 27.36 -0.46
C TYR A 137 -6.09 25.95 0.06
N TRP A 138 -5.19 24.97 -0.15
CA TRP A 138 -5.40 23.66 0.44
C TRP A 138 -5.20 23.71 1.95
N ARG A 139 -6.14 23.16 2.70
CA ARG A 139 -6.06 23.05 4.14
C ARG A 139 -6.11 21.60 4.52
N ASN A 140 -5.24 21.19 5.44
CA ASN A 140 -5.29 19.86 6.01
C ASN A 140 -6.57 19.69 6.83
N PRO A 141 -7.50 18.77 6.45
CA PRO A 141 -8.78 18.62 7.14
C PRO A 141 -8.67 18.16 8.59
N ILE A 142 -7.52 17.60 8.99
CA ILE A 142 -7.29 17.13 10.37
C ILE A 142 -6.30 18.01 11.15
N ALA A 143 -5.89 19.18 10.64
CA ALA A 143 -4.86 20.01 11.28
C ALA A 143 -5.21 20.38 12.74
N ASP A 144 -6.48 20.70 12.98
CA ASP A 144 -6.99 21.09 14.30
C ASP A 144 -8.00 20.06 14.86
N ALA A 145 -7.93 18.82 14.35
CA ALA A 145 -8.83 17.75 14.78
C ALA A 145 -8.51 17.29 16.22
N ARG A 146 -9.55 16.90 16.94
CA ARG A 146 -9.40 16.31 18.27
C ARG A 146 -9.56 14.80 18.18
N PHE A 147 -8.52 14.09 18.62
CA PHE A 147 -8.49 12.63 18.67
C PHE A 147 -8.94 12.17 20.06
N GLN A 148 -9.86 11.23 20.10
CA GLN A 148 -10.36 10.61 21.31
C GLN A 148 -10.36 9.10 21.13
N THR A 149 -9.58 8.38 21.93
CA THR A 149 -9.61 6.92 21.98
C THR A 149 -10.97 6.48 22.55
N ILE A 150 -11.67 5.62 21.83
CA ILE A 150 -12.95 5.03 22.24
C ILE A 150 -12.70 3.74 22.99
N THR A 151 -11.82 2.86 22.46
CA THR A 151 -11.48 1.58 23.09
C THR A 151 -10.11 1.66 23.73
N ASP A 152 -9.98 1.03 24.90
CA ASP A 152 -8.71 0.85 25.60
C ASP A 152 -8.73 -0.58 26.20
N PHE A 153 -8.81 -1.57 25.30
CA PHE A 153 -8.89 -2.97 25.68
C PHE A 153 -7.55 -3.65 25.44
N ASP A 154 -7.22 -4.63 26.28
CA ASP A 154 -6.15 -5.59 25.98
C ASP A 154 -6.66 -6.66 24.99
N ALA A 155 -7.24 -6.21 23.88
CA ALA A 155 -7.91 -7.02 22.86
C ALA A 155 -7.78 -6.35 21.50
N VAL A 156 -8.19 -7.07 20.45
CA VAL A 156 -8.32 -6.51 19.10
C VAL A 156 -9.64 -5.76 19.00
N ALA A 157 -9.62 -4.50 18.53
CA ALA A 157 -10.80 -3.74 18.15
C ALA A 157 -10.60 -3.21 16.71
N GLN A 158 -11.35 -3.73 15.72
CA GLN A 158 -11.08 -3.49 14.32
C GLN A 158 -12.36 -3.23 13.50
N ALA A 159 -12.20 -2.82 12.24
CA ALA A 159 -13.29 -2.60 11.29
C ALA A 159 -14.37 -1.65 11.80
N ALA A 160 -13.96 -0.59 12.51
CA ALA A 160 -14.89 0.33 13.13
C ALA A 160 -15.68 1.14 12.08
N THR A 161 -16.97 1.36 12.38
CA THR A 161 -17.89 2.20 11.62
C THR A 161 -18.69 3.10 12.56
N VAL A 162 -19.34 4.12 12.00
CA VAL A 162 -20.12 5.11 12.77
C VAL A 162 -21.51 5.26 12.13
N SER A 163 -22.53 5.45 12.99
CA SER A 163 -23.87 5.79 12.52
C SER A 163 -23.86 7.15 11.81
N ARG A 164 -24.79 7.37 10.87
CA ARG A 164 -24.85 8.60 10.07
C ARG A 164 -24.93 9.88 10.89
N ASP A 165 -25.62 9.81 12.01
CA ASP A 165 -25.79 10.90 12.98
C ASP A 165 -24.61 11.05 13.96
N GLY A 166 -23.67 10.10 13.94
CA GLY A 166 -22.48 10.09 14.80
C GLY A 166 -22.74 9.72 16.25
N HIS A 167 -23.91 9.17 16.59
CA HIS A 167 -24.22 8.81 17.99
C HIS A 167 -23.67 7.43 18.37
N PHE A 168 -23.58 6.50 17.44
CA PHE A 168 -23.13 5.14 17.71
C PHE A 168 -21.89 4.78 16.90
N VAL A 169 -21.02 4.01 17.52
CA VAL A 169 -19.87 3.37 16.89
C VAL A 169 -19.99 1.87 17.05
N ALA A 170 -19.91 1.15 15.93
CA ALA A 170 -19.87 -0.30 15.91
C ALA A 170 -18.49 -0.78 15.45
N PHE A 171 -18.00 -1.88 16.00
CA PHE A 171 -16.70 -2.44 15.68
C PHE A 171 -16.67 -3.93 15.99
N LEU A 172 -15.68 -4.64 15.43
CA LEU A 172 -15.40 -6.03 15.78
C LEU A 172 -14.38 -6.10 16.91
N SER A 173 -14.60 -6.96 17.92
CA SER A 173 -13.63 -7.18 18.97
C SER A 173 -13.69 -8.60 19.52
N ASN A 174 -12.52 -9.13 19.89
CA ASN A 174 -12.37 -10.41 20.58
C ASN A 174 -12.26 -10.27 22.11
N ARG A 175 -12.75 -9.18 22.67
CA ARG A 175 -12.68 -8.86 24.09
C ARG A 175 -13.20 -9.98 25.00
N ASP A 176 -14.28 -10.67 24.59
CA ASP A 176 -14.87 -11.78 25.34
C ASP A 176 -14.31 -13.15 24.92
N GLY A 177 -13.14 -13.21 24.27
CA GLY A 177 -12.44 -14.42 23.86
C GLY A 177 -12.73 -14.88 22.44
N GLN A 178 -13.75 -14.34 21.77
CA GLN A 178 -14.08 -14.58 20.37
C GLN A 178 -14.45 -13.29 19.66
N MET A 179 -14.33 -13.28 18.32
CA MET A 179 -14.65 -12.10 17.53
C MET A 179 -16.17 -11.91 17.47
N ASP A 180 -16.64 -10.77 17.98
CA ASP A 180 -18.04 -10.37 18.02
C ASP A 180 -18.23 -8.93 17.53
N VAL A 181 -19.48 -8.61 17.18
CA VAL A 181 -19.93 -7.24 16.88
C VAL A 181 -20.22 -6.50 18.18
N TRP A 182 -19.52 -5.40 18.39
CA TRP A 182 -19.68 -4.53 19.55
C TRP A 182 -20.24 -3.18 19.15
N LEU A 183 -20.98 -2.58 20.07
CA LEU A 183 -21.55 -1.25 19.92
C LEU A 183 -21.24 -0.40 21.15
N THR A 184 -20.99 0.88 20.90
CA THR A 184 -20.93 1.91 21.95
C THR A 184 -21.65 3.17 21.51
N GLN A 185 -22.31 3.86 22.44
CA GLN A 185 -22.76 5.23 22.23
C GLN A 185 -21.61 6.18 22.52
N VAL A 186 -21.34 7.10 21.61
CA VAL A 186 -20.25 8.08 21.75
C VAL A 186 -20.39 8.86 23.05
N GLY A 187 -19.33 8.87 23.86
CA GLY A 187 -19.28 9.56 25.14
C GLY A 187 -19.89 8.79 26.33
N SER A 188 -20.49 7.61 26.14
CA SER A 188 -21.09 6.85 27.24
C SER A 188 -20.07 6.03 28.05
N GLY A 189 -18.98 5.59 27.42
CA GLY A 189 -18.03 4.63 28.00
C GLY A 189 -18.60 3.23 28.21
N GLN A 190 -19.82 2.95 27.70
CA GLN A 190 -20.47 1.64 27.79
C GLN A 190 -20.34 0.87 26.48
N PHE A 191 -20.09 -0.42 26.57
CA PHE A 191 -19.91 -1.30 25.41
C PHE A 191 -20.90 -2.47 25.48
N HIS A 192 -21.54 -2.76 24.37
CA HIS A 192 -22.52 -3.83 24.25
C HIS A 192 -22.09 -4.83 23.18
N ASN A 193 -21.91 -6.08 23.58
CA ASN A 193 -21.71 -7.19 22.67
C ASN A 193 -23.08 -7.55 22.03
N LEU A 194 -23.22 -7.32 20.73
CA LEU A 194 -24.48 -7.53 20.00
C LEU A 194 -24.63 -8.97 19.50
N THR A 195 -23.55 -9.69 19.22
CA THR A 195 -23.63 -11.05 18.59
C THR A 195 -23.40 -12.19 19.57
N ARG A 196 -22.61 -11.99 20.61
CA ARG A 196 -22.37 -12.97 21.68
C ARG A 196 -22.07 -14.38 21.16
N GLY A 197 -21.21 -14.49 20.13
CA GLY A 197 -20.82 -15.75 19.53
C GLY A 197 -21.84 -16.40 18.60
N SER A 198 -22.97 -15.76 18.34
CA SER A 198 -24.02 -16.31 17.46
C SER A 198 -23.77 -16.07 15.97
N ALA A 199 -22.81 -15.20 15.62
CA ALA A 199 -22.47 -14.90 14.22
C ALA A 199 -21.45 -15.89 13.63
N PRO A 200 -21.52 -16.17 12.30
CA PRO A 200 -20.48 -16.88 11.58
C PRO A 200 -19.15 -16.12 11.56
N GLU A 201 -18.21 -16.53 10.70
CA GLU A 201 -16.93 -15.81 10.52
C GLU A 201 -17.18 -14.34 10.12
N LEU A 202 -16.62 -13.39 10.90
CA LEU A 202 -16.90 -11.95 10.80
C LEU A 202 -15.80 -11.15 10.11
N VAL A 203 -14.57 -11.65 10.03
CA VAL A 203 -13.42 -10.82 9.67
C VAL A 203 -12.97 -11.07 8.25
N ASN A 204 -12.96 -9.99 7.45
CA ASN A 204 -12.38 -9.98 6.12
C ASN A 204 -11.67 -8.63 5.87
N PRO A 205 -10.32 -8.56 5.96
CA PRO A 205 -9.58 -7.31 5.84
C PRO A 205 -9.56 -6.71 4.43
N SER A 206 -10.14 -7.40 3.46
CA SER A 206 -10.17 -6.93 2.07
C SER A 206 -11.49 -6.24 1.69
N VAL A 207 -12.46 -6.18 2.62
CA VAL A 207 -13.77 -5.57 2.41
C VAL A 207 -14.12 -4.65 3.57
N ARG A 208 -15.10 -3.76 3.37
CA ARG A 208 -15.72 -3.03 4.49
C ARG A 208 -16.65 -3.97 5.23
N THR A 209 -16.22 -4.42 6.40
CA THR A 209 -16.94 -5.47 7.13
C THR A 209 -18.11 -4.95 7.95
N MET A 210 -18.17 -3.66 8.27
CA MET A 210 -19.18 -3.07 9.16
C MET A 210 -19.90 -1.88 8.52
N GLY A 211 -21.18 -1.70 8.85
CA GLY A 211 -22.01 -0.59 8.43
C GLY A 211 -23.22 -0.39 9.32
N PHE A 212 -24.05 0.60 8.98
CA PHE A 212 -25.35 0.85 9.58
C PHE A 212 -26.43 0.93 8.50
N SER A 213 -27.67 0.56 8.85
CA SER A 213 -28.84 0.93 8.03
C SER A 213 -28.99 2.45 7.93
N PRO A 214 -29.67 2.98 6.90
CA PRO A 214 -29.84 4.44 6.71
C PRO A 214 -30.42 5.17 7.92
N ASP A 215 -31.34 4.52 8.64
CA ASP A 215 -32.03 5.03 9.83
C ASP A 215 -31.27 4.76 11.13
N GLY A 216 -30.13 4.06 11.08
CA GLY A 216 -29.32 3.70 12.25
C GLY A 216 -29.93 2.62 13.15
N SER A 217 -31.06 2.01 12.77
CA SER A 217 -31.77 0.99 13.58
C SER A 217 -31.06 -0.36 13.58
N LEU A 218 -30.24 -0.64 12.55
CA LEU A 218 -29.51 -1.88 12.38
C LEU A 218 -28.01 -1.62 12.26
N VAL A 219 -27.22 -2.47 12.90
CA VAL A 219 -25.78 -2.64 12.62
C VAL A 219 -25.65 -3.77 11.61
N THR A 220 -25.06 -3.48 10.46
CA THR A 220 -24.82 -4.46 9.39
C THR A 220 -23.37 -4.92 9.44
N PHE A 221 -23.14 -6.20 9.13
CA PHE A 221 -21.79 -6.78 9.16
C PHE A 221 -21.66 -7.93 8.17
N TRP A 222 -20.45 -8.05 7.63
CA TRP A 222 -20.08 -9.13 6.73
C TRP A 222 -19.94 -10.45 7.49
N VAL A 223 -20.39 -11.54 6.89
CA VAL A 223 -20.22 -12.90 7.40
C VAL A 223 -19.82 -13.87 6.31
N ARG A 224 -19.12 -14.95 6.73
CA ARG A 224 -18.91 -16.14 5.93
C ARG A 224 -19.36 -17.38 6.72
N LYS A 225 -20.13 -18.28 6.11
CA LYS A 225 -20.52 -19.52 6.74
C LYS A 225 -19.30 -20.41 6.97
N LYS A 226 -19.16 -20.96 8.18
CA LYS A 226 -18.13 -21.96 8.48
C LYS A 226 -18.32 -23.16 7.56
N ASN A 227 -17.23 -23.68 7.01
CA ASN A 227 -17.19 -24.76 6.03
C ASN A 227 -17.68 -24.41 4.62
N GLY A 228 -17.96 -23.14 4.34
CA GLY A 228 -18.24 -22.67 2.99
C GLY A 228 -16.96 -22.63 2.16
N SER A 229 -16.97 -23.28 0.99
CA SER A 229 -15.89 -23.24 0.00
C SER A 229 -16.27 -22.44 -1.26
N SER A 230 -17.49 -21.92 -1.30
CA SER A 230 -18.02 -21.21 -2.46
C SER A 230 -18.23 -19.71 -2.19
N SER A 231 -18.24 -18.91 -3.26
CA SER A 231 -18.56 -17.48 -3.19
C SER A 231 -19.98 -17.19 -2.66
N GLY A 232 -20.91 -18.16 -2.74
CA GLY A 232 -22.27 -18.04 -2.23
C GLY A 232 -22.40 -18.14 -0.71
N ASP A 233 -21.31 -18.46 0.00
CA ASP A 233 -21.33 -18.62 1.46
C ASP A 233 -21.10 -17.31 2.22
N ILE A 234 -20.97 -16.19 1.52
CA ILE A 234 -20.86 -14.86 2.13
C ILE A 234 -22.19 -14.12 2.08
N ALA A 235 -22.41 -13.26 3.07
CA ALA A 235 -23.59 -12.41 3.17
C ALA A 235 -23.33 -11.20 4.06
N ILE A 236 -24.17 -10.20 3.97
CA ILE A 236 -24.31 -9.17 4.98
C ILE A 236 -25.46 -9.59 5.91
N TRP A 237 -25.13 -9.65 7.20
CA TRP A 237 -26.11 -9.84 8.28
C TRP A 237 -26.38 -8.52 8.98
N ALA A 238 -27.46 -8.46 9.72
CA ALA A 238 -27.82 -7.32 10.53
C ALA A 238 -28.27 -7.73 11.93
N VAL A 239 -28.01 -6.86 12.90
CA VAL A 239 -28.51 -6.96 14.27
C VAL A 239 -29.09 -5.61 14.69
N PRO A 240 -30.23 -5.59 15.42
CA PRO A 240 -30.78 -4.33 15.91
C PRO A 240 -29.78 -3.57 16.81
N THR A 241 -29.65 -2.27 16.61
CA THR A 241 -28.74 -1.40 17.40
C THR A 241 -29.02 -1.48 18.90
N LEU A 242 -30.29 -1.68 19.28
CA LEU A 242 -30.70 -1.84 20.69
C LEU A 242 -30.59 -3.29 21.20
N GLY A 243 -29.99 -4.19 20.43
CA GLY A 243 -29.85 -5.62 20.76
C GLY A 243 -30.97 -6.47 20.16
N GLY A 244 -30.68 -7.74 20.01
CA GLY A 244 -31.56 -8.73 19.39
C GLY A 244 -30.76 -9.86 18.75
N GLU A 245 -31.45 -10.73 18.02
CA GLU A 245 -30.77 -11.83 17.32
C GLU A 245 -30.25 -11.36 15.95
N PRO A 246 -28.99 -11.66 15.59
CA PRO A 246 -28.45 -11.41 14.26
C PRO A 246 -29.19 -12.24 13.20
N LYS A 247 -29.47 -11.64 12.05
CA LYS A 247 -30.18 -12.29 10.93
C LYS A 247 -29.55 -11.94 9.59
N PRO A 248 -29.66 -12.84 8.58
CA PRO A 248 -29.34 -12.52 7.20
C PRO A 248 -30.06 -11.25 6.75
N TYR A 249 -29.34 -10.33 6.08
CA TYR A 249 -29.88 -9.07 5.61
C TYR A 249 -29.76 -8.97 4.08
N LEU A 250 -28.57 -9.15 3.51
CA LEU A 250 -28.33 -9.17 2.07
C LEU A 250 -27.52 -10.41 1.71
N GLU A 251 -28.18 -11.43 1.17
CA GLU A 251 -27.52 -12.69 0.80
C GLU A 251 -26.69 -12.56 -0.48
N GLY A 252 -25.48 -13.16 -0.50
CA GLY A 252 -24.56 -13.13 -1.63
C GLY A 252 -24.01 -11.72 -1.93
N VAL A 253 -24.10 -10.80 -1.01
CA VAL A 253 -23.51 -9.46 -1.07
C VAL A 253 -22.29 -9.41 -0.17
N ALA A 254 -21.17 -8.86 -0.68
CA ALA A 254 -19.93 -8.73 0.07
C ALA A 254 -19.79 -7.38 0.76
N GLU A 255 -20.16 -6.30 0.09
CA GLU A 255 -20.13 -4.93 0.62
C GLU A 255 -21.29 -4.13 0.04
N SER A 256 -21.73 -3.15 0.81
CA SER A 256 -22.78 -2.24 0.36
C SER A 256 -22.64 -0.86 0.98
N ASP A 257 -23.25 0.13 0.33
CA ASP A 257 -23.41 1.49 0.84
C ASP A 257 -24.72 2.08 0.38
N TRP A 258 -25.35 2.87 1.24
CA TRP A 258 -26.64 3.53 0.96
C TRP A 258 -26.41 4.96 0.48
N SER A 259 -27.20 5.40 -0.50
CA SER A 259 -27.27 6.81 -0.90
C SER A 259 -27.57 7.71 0.30
N HIS A 260 -27.24 9.00 0.19
CA HIS A 260 -27.37 9.92 1.32
C HIS A 260 -28.82 10.03 1.85
N ASP A 261 -29.81 9.92 0.98
CA ASP A 261 -31.25 9.90 1.32
C ASP A 261 -31.76 8.51 1.75
N GLY A 262 -30.93 7.48 1.67
CA GLY A 262 -31.28 6.10 2.02
C GLY A 262 -32.18 5.39 0.99
N SER A 263 -32.43 5.97 -0.17
CA SER A 263 -33.33 5.42 -1.17
C SER A 263 -32.70 4.41 -2.13
N LEU A 264 -31.37 4.50 -2.33
CA LEU A 264 -30.61 3.65 -3.24
C LEU A 264 -29.50 2.90 -2.49
N LEU A 265 -29.31 1.65 -2.87
CA LEU A 265 -28.25 0.79 -2.39
C LEU A 265 -27.26 0.53 -3.52
N THR A 266 -25.96 0.78 -3.30
CA THR A 266 -24.91 0.22 -4.13
C THR A 266 -24.27 -0.97 -3.41
N TYR A 267 -23.94 -2.02 -4.16
CA TYR A 267 -23.32 -3.21 -3.58
C TYR A 267 -22.47 -3.95 -4.62
N HIS A 268 -21.56 -4.81 -4.14
CA HIS A 268 -20.91 -5.77 -5.01
C HIS A 268 -21.14 -7.21 -4.53
N THR A 269 -21.06 -8.14 -5.48
CA THR A 269 -21.15 -9.57 -5.20
C THR A 269 -19.81 -10.22 -5.48
N PRO A 270 -19.44 -11.28 -4.73
CA PRO A 270 -18.23 -12.02 -5.04
C PRO A 270 -18.37 -12.74 -6.38
N GLY A 271 -17.30 -12.70 -7.17
CA GLY A 271 -17.26 -13.34 -8.48
C GLY A 271 -16.09 -12.82 -9.30
N PRO A 272 -15.91 -13.26 -10.54
CA PRO A 272 -14.90 -12.71 -11.42
C PRO A 272 -15.13 -11.20 -11.62
N GLY A 273 -14.13 -10.38 -11.21
CA GLY A 273 -14.19 -8.92 -11.34
C GLY A 273 -15.08 -8.21 -10.33
N ASP A 274 -15.64 -8.91 -9.33
CA ASP A 274 -16.51 -8.39 -8.27
C ASP A 274 -17.55 -7.37 -8.78
N PRO A 275 -18.60 -7.83 -9.48
CA PRO A 275 -19.57 -6.96 -10.13
C PRO A 275 -20.24 -5.96 -9.18
N LEU A 276 -20.35 -4.69 -9.60
CA LEU A 276 -21.01 -3.61 -8.89
C LEU A 276 -22.45 -3.41 -9.37
N PHE A 277 -23.34 -3.17 -8.46
CA PHE A 277 -24.79 -3.00 -8.72
C PHE A 277 -25.34 -1.75 -8.04
N VAL A 278 -26.50 -1.30 -8.52
CA VAL A 278 -27.36 -0.31 -7.87
C VAL A 278 -28.77 -0.86 -7.83
N SER A 279 -29.41 -0.77 -6.67
CA SER A 279 -30.78 -1.23 -6.43
C SER A 279 -31.56 -0.22 -5.58
N THR A 280 -32.91 -0.31 -5.60
CA THR A 280 -33.83 0.49 -4.77
C THR A 280 -34.13 -0.17 -3.41
N GLY A 281 -33.15 -0.88 -2.82
CA GLY A 281 -33.33 -1.56 -1.54
C GLY A 281 -32.68 -2.93 -1.56
N ASP A 282 -33.47 -3.99 -1.62
CA ASP A 282 -32.97 -5.36 -1.61
C ASP A 282 -32.30 -5.74 -2.94
N ARG A 283 -31.30 -6.64 -2.87
CA ARG A 283 -30.75 -7.27 -4.07
C ARG A 283 -31.87 -8.01 -4.84
N ARG A 284 -31.97 -7.74 -6.15
CA ARG A 284 -32.87 -8.43 -7.06
C ARG A 284 -32.08 -9.34 -8.00
N PRO A 285 -32.55 -10.57 -8.26
CA PRO A 285 -31.87 -11.48 -9.20
C PRO A 285 -31.72 -10.92 -10.62
N GLU A 286 -32.63 -10.03 -11.03
CA GLU A 286 -32.64 -9.35 -12.33
C GLU A 286 -31.74 -8.10 -12.38
N ASP A 287 -31.12 -7.67 -11.28
CA ASP A 287 -30.21 -6.51 -11.27
C ASP A 287 -29.06 -6.78 -12.23
N LYS A 288 -28.78 -5.82 -13.10
CA LYS A 288 -27.62 -5.86 -14.00
C LYS A 288 -26.46 -5.09 -13.38
N PRO A 289 -25.23 -5.61 -13.48
CA PRO A 289 -24.08 -4.88 -12.98
C PRO A 289 -23.91 -3.57 -13.75
N ILE A 290 -23.66 -2.49 -13.03
CA ILE A 290 -23.25 -1.19 -13.60
C ILE A 290 -21.79 -1.21 -14.03
N PHE A 291 -20.99 -2.12 -13.45
CA PHE A 291 -19.60 -2.32 -13.76
C PHE A 291 -19.15 -3.72 -13.31
N THR A 292 -18.20 -4.29 -14.06
CA THR A 292 -17.47 -5.51 -13.69
C THR A 292 -16.02 -5.28 -14.05
N ALA A 293 -15.10 -5.49 -13.11
CA ALA A 293 -13.68 -5.33 -13.38
C ALA A 293 -13.17 -6.42 -14.35
N PRO A 294 -12.11 -6.16 -15.13
CA PRO A 294 -11.45 -7.18 -15.95
C PRO A 294 -11.02 -8.40 -15.14
N ALA A 295 -10.84 -9.53 -15.82
CA ALA A 295 -10.39 -10.77 -15.17
C ALA A 295 -9.08 -10.56 -14.39
N GLY A 296 -9.02 -11.06 -13.15
CA GLY A 296 -7.89 -10.91 -12.24
C GLY A 296 -7.85 -9.59 -11.47
N LEU A 297 -8.76 -8.64 -11.78
CA LEU A 297 -8.95 -7.42 -11.00
C LEU A 297 -10.18 -7.53 -10.09
N HIS A 298 -10.18 -6.76 -9.03
CA HIS A 298 -11.20 -6.73 -8.00
C HIS A 298 -11.84 -5.34 -7.88
N SER A 299 -13.10 -5.29 -7.43
CA SER A 299 -13.84 -4.05 -7.13
C SER A 299 -14.40 -4.11 -5.73
N HIS A 300 -13.93 -3.23 -4.84
CA HIS A 300 -14.28 -3.22 -3.42
C HIS A 300 -14.67 -1.81 -2.95
N PHE A 301 -15.19 -1.72 -1.72
CA PHE A 301 -15.48 -0.46 -1.03
C PHE A 301 -16.41 0.47 -1.82
N PRO A 302 -17.56 -0.01 -2.32
CA PRO A 302 -18.53 0.89 -2.97
C PRO A 302 -18.97 1.99 -1.99
N LEU A 303 -19.06 3.23 -2.50
CA LEU A 303 -19.39 4.42 -1.70
C LEU A 303 -20.16 5.44 -2.54
N TRP A 304 -21.30 5.89 -2.08
CA TRP A 304 -22.03 6.97 -2.72
C TRP A 304 -21.38 8.35 -2.49
N SER A 305 -21.37 9.19 -3.52
CA SER A 305 -21.12 10.62 -3.31
C SER A 305 -22.31 11.27 -2.57
N PRO A 306 -22.07 12.32 -1.74
CA PRO A 306 -23.12 12.98 -0.97
C PRO A 306 -24.28 13.53 -1.84
N ASP A 307 -24.05 13.81 -3.11
CA ASP A 307 -25.04 14.29 -4.09
C ASP A 307 -25.62 13.18 -4.98
N THR A 308 -25.31 11.93 -4.69
CA THR A 308 -25.74 10.75 -5.46
C THR A 308 -25.34 10.76 -6.94
N ALA A 309 -24.42 11.65 -7.34
CA ALA A 309 -24.00 11.81 -8.73
C ALA A 309 -23.02 10.69 -9.18
N PHE A 310 -22.28 10.12 -8.23
CA PHE A 310 -21.27 9.10 -8.48
C PHE A 310 -21.25 8.02 -7.40
N ILE A 311 -20.79 6.85 -7.81
CA ILE A 311 -20.34 5.76 -6.92
C ILE A 311 -18.82 5.70 -7.04
N TYR A 312 -18.13 5.85 -5.91
CA TYR A 312 -16.72 5.61 -5.78
C TYR A 312 -16.48 4.16 -5.38
N PHE A 313 -15.39 3.58 -5.84
CA PHE A 313 -14.99 2.22 -5.48
C PHE A 313 -13.48 2.05 -5.66
N VAL A 314 -12.94 1.04 -5.03
CA VAL A 314 -11.53 0.67 -5.17
C VAL A 314 -11.41 -0.43 -6.20
N GLN A 315 -10.54 -0.29 -7.19
CA GLN A 315 -10.31 -1.30 -8.22
C GLN A 315 -8.84 -1.57 -8.40
N GLY A 316 -8.49 -2.82 -8.66
CA GLY A 316 -7.14 -3.22 -9.00
C GLY A 316 -6.83 -4.67 -8.67
N SER A 317 -5.55 -5.02 -8.67
CA SER A 317 -5.05 -6.35 -8.32
C SER A 317 -4.67 -6.39 -6.83
N LEU A 318 -5.22 -7.36 -6.10
CA LEU A 318 -4.89 -7.61 -4.70
C LEU A 318 -3.49 -8.24 -4.58
N PRO A 319 -2.75 -7.96 -3.47
CA PRO A 319 -3.15 -7.10 -2.36
C PRO A 319 -2.72 -5.62 -2.50
N ASP A 320 -1.84 -5.26 -3.45
CA ASP A 320 -1.03 -4.05 -3.36
C ASP A 320 -1.18 -3.06 -4.53
N LYS A 321 -1.98 -3.37 -5.55
CA LYS A 321 -2.17 -2.48 -6.71
C LYS A 321 -3.61 -2.07 -6.88
N LEU A 322 -4.04 -1.21 -5.97
CA LEU A 322 -5.42 -0.74 -5.86
C LEU A 322 -5.44 0.78 -6.00
N ASP A 323 -6.48 1.29 -6.66
CA ASP A 323 -6.76 2.71 -6.76
C ASP A 323 -8.24 3.00 -6.64
N ILE A 324 -8.60 4.25 -6.31
CA ILE A 324 -9.98 4.69 -6.24
C ILE A 324 -10.43 5.14 -7.63
N TRP A 325 -11.59 4.66 -8.01
CA TRP A 325 -12.30 4.99 -9.24
C TRP A 325 -13.68 5.55 -8.91
N ARG A 326 -14.34 6.22 -9.86
CA ARG A 326 -15.74 6.59 -9.76
C ARG A 326 -16.50 6.26 -11.04
N ILE A 327 -17.78 5.97 -10.90
CA ILE A 327 -18.70 5.69 -12.02
C ILE A 327 -20.06 6.33 -11.74
N ARG A 328 -20.84 6.61 -12.79
CA ARG A 328 -22.21 7.06 -12.62
C ARG A 328 -23.13 5.91 -12.18
N PRO A 329 -24.22 6.17 -11.44
CA PRO A 329 -25.15 5.12 -10.97
C PRO A 329 -25.81 4.31 -12.08
N ASN A 330 -25.92 4.88 -13.27
CA ASN A 330 -26.45 4.20 -14.47
C ASN A 330 -25.37 3.49 -15.31
N GLY A 331 -24.15 3.37 -14.79
CA GLY A 331 -23.03 2.75 -15.48
C GLY A 331 -22.27 3.70 -16.41
N GLY A 332 -21.50 3.13 -17.31
CA GLY A 332 -20.63 3.84 -18.26
C GLY A 332 -19.16 3.56 -18.02
N THR A 333 -18.26 4.40 -18.54
CA THR A 333 -16.82 4.25 -18.38
C THR A 333 -16.39 4.76 -17.00
N PRO A 334 -15.74 3.94 -16.16
CA PRO A 334 -15.22 4.38 -14.87
C PRO A 334 -14.06 5.34 -15.05
N GLU A 335 -13.92 6.28 -14.13
CA GLU A 335 -12.87 7.29 -14.09
C GLU A 335 -11.94 7.04 -12.91
N ARG A 336 -10.64 6.87 -13.18
CA ARG A 336 -9.62 6.69 -12.15
C ARG A 336 -9.38 8.01 -11.42
N ILE A 337 -9.44 8.00 -10.09
CA ILE A 337 -9.28 9.18 -9.23
C ILE A 337 -7.88 9.23 -8.62
N THR A 338 -7.36 8.09 -8.12
CA THR A 338 -6.01 8.01 -7.54
C THR A 338 -5.05 7.25 -8.46
N SER A 339 -3.75 7.38 -8.21
CA SER A 339 -2.68 6.67 -8.92
C SER A 339 -1.53 6.32 -7.97
N HIS A 340 -1.86 5.73 -6.82
CA HIS A 340 -0.88 5.29 -5.84
C HIS A 340 -0.09 4.07 -6.30
N ASN A 341 -0.72 3.18 -7.09
CA ASN A 341 -0.17 1.85 -7.40
C ASN A 341 0.27 1.10 -6.14
N GLY A 342 -0.47 1.28 -5.05
CA GLY A 342 -0.24 0.71 -3.74
C GLY A 342 -1.53 0.14 -3.18
N ARG A 343 -1.51 -0.28 -1.91
CA ARG A 343 -2.73 -0.72 -1.23
C ARG A 343 -3.59 0.51 -0.90
N VAL A 344 -4.73 0.66 -1.56
CA VAL A 344 -5.72 1.72 -1.30
C VAL A 344 -7.00 1.09 -0.80
N THR A 345 -7.56 1.61 0.31
CA THR A 345 -8.77 1.06 0.96
C THR A 345 -9.57 2.14 1.67
N HIS A 346 -10.80 1.79 2.08
CA HIS A 346 -11.68 2.58 2.95
C HIS A 346 -11.86 4.04 2.50
N PRO A 347 -12.26 4.31 1.25
CA PRO A 347 -12.61 5.66 0.84
C PRO A 347 -13.81 6.17 1.63
N VAL A 348 -13.80 7.44 2.03
CA VAL A 348 -14.92 8.19 2.60
C VAL A 348 -14.92 9.62 2.05
N LEU A 349 -16.08 10.22 1.90
CA LEU A 349 -16.24 11.60 1.46
C LEU A 349 -16.71 12.47 2.63
N LEU A 350 -15.98 13.53 2.95
CA LEU A 350 -16.38 14.52 3.94
C LEU A 350 -17.40 15.50 3.36
N ASP A 351 -17.27 15.78 2.08
CA ASP A 351 -18.14 16.60 1.28
C ASP A 351 -18.05 16.16 -0.21
N LYS A 352 -18.63 16.91 -1.14
CA LYS A 352 -18.61 16.57 -2.58
C LYS A 352 -17.22 16.53 -3.22
N ARG A 353 -16.20 17.09 -2.54
CA ARG A 353 -14.86 17.28 -3.10
C ARG A 353 -13.76 16.65 -2.26
N THR A 354 -13.94 16.56 -0.96
CA THR A 354 -12.91 16.10 -0.03
C THR A 354 -13.05 14.61 0.18
N LEU A 355 -12.20 13.85 -0.50
CA LEU A 355 -12.05 12.41 -0.36
C LEU A 355 -10.97 12.14 0.68
N MET A 356 -11.27 11.28 1.65
CA MET A 356 -10.28 10.69 2.56
C MET A 356 -10.23 9.18 2.35
N TYR A 357 -9.06 8.59 2.55
CA TYR A 357 -8.85 7.16 2.31
C TYR A 357 -7.55 6.68 2.98
N LEU A 358 -7.38 5.38 3.04
CA LEU A 358 -6.15 4.75 3.51
C LEU A 358 -5.32 4.30 2.30
N ALA A 359 -4.03 4.61 2.32
CA ALA A 359 -3.12 4.16 1.26
C ALA A 359 -1.71 3.85 1.79
N SER A 360 -1.05 2.87 1.15
CA SER A 360 0.38 2.65 1.34
C SER A 360 1.18 3.61 0.47
N ASP A 361 2.33 4.04 0.97
CA ASP A 361 3.32 4.77 0.18
C ASP A 361 3.98 3.84 -0.86
N PRO A 362 4.66 4.40 -1.88
CA PRO A 362 5.37 3.60 -2.89
C PRO A 362 6.46 2.69 -2.32
N ASP A 363 7.00 3.01 -1.13
CA ASP A 363 7.93 2.17 -0.39
C ASP A 363 7.23 1.04 0.38
N GLY A 364 5.88 0.93 0.27
CA GLY A 364 5.01 -0.04 0.93
C GLY A 364 4.74 0.26 2.41
N SER A 365 5.28 1.34 2.97
CA SER A 365 4.95 1.76 4.34
C SER A 365 3.49 2.20 4.48
N GLY A 366 2.94 2.10 5.67
CA GLY A 366 1.53 2.39 5.94
C GLY A 366 0.70 1.12 6.16
N PRO A 367 -0.62 1.12 5.91
CA PRO A 367 -1.41 2.23 5.34
C PRO A 367 -1.47 3.49 6.20
N TRP A 368 -1.46 4.63 5.52
CA TRP A 368 -1.56 5.97 6.11
C TRP A 368 -2.89 6.62 5.74
N LEU A 369 -3.30 7.62 6.52
CA LEU A 369 -4.45 8.44 6.18
C LEU A 369 -4.05 9.50 5.15
N TYR A 370 -4.80 9.54 4.05
CA TYR A 370 -4.67 10.48 2.94
C TYR A 370 -5.91 11.35 2.79
N SER A 371 -5.74 12.54 2.24
CA SER A 371 -6.81 13.39 1.75
C SER A 371 -6.54 13.84 0.32
N MET A 372 -7.59 14.03 -0.46
CA MET A 372 -7.54 14.51 -1.83
C MET A 372 -8.78 15.33 -2.18
N ASP A 373 -8.60 16.41 -2.94
CA ASP A 373 -9.69 17.05 -3.68
C ASP A 373 -9.94 16.23 -4.96
N VAL A 374 -11.11 15.65 -5.12
CA VAL A 374 -11.43 14.72 -6.22
C VAL A 374 -11.34 15.35 -7.62
N GLU A 375 -11.47 16.69 -7.73
CA GLU A 375 -11.35 17.40 -8.99
C GLU A 375 -9.88 17.79 -9.31
N ARG A 376 -9.08 18.02 -8.28
CA ARG A 376 -7.65 18.37 -8.45
C ARG A 376 -6.76 17.14 -8.52
N ARG A 377 -7.15 16.04 -7.88
CA ARG A 377 -6.45 14.75 -7.84
C ARG A 377 -5.02 14.83 -7.31
N ILE A 378 -4.79 15.71 -6.35
CA ILE A 378 -3.52 15.82 -5.65
C ILE A 378 -3.70 15.18 -4.28
N ALA A 379 -2.95 14.10 -4.04
CA ALA A 379 -3.01 13.35 -2.80
C ALA A 379 -2.09 13.96 -1.75
N HIS A 380 -2.60 14.14 -0.54
CA HIS A 380 -1.85 14.62 0.62
C HIS A 380 -1.89 13.57 1.72
N ARG A 381 -0.73 13.09 2.13
CA ARG A 381 -0.58 12.25 3.30
C ARG A 381 -0.78 13.07 4.56
N LEU A 382 -1.72 12.66 5.42
CA LEU A 382 -2.09 13.38 6.64
C LEU A 382 -1.47 12.79 7.90
N SER A 383 -1.23 11.48 7.91
CA SER A 383 -0.71 10.79 9.08
C SER A 383 0.73 10.31 8.88
N SER A 384 1.42 10.19 10.01
CA SER A 384 2.76 9.62 10.14
C SER A 384 2.86 8.92 11.50
N GLY A 385 3.81 8.03 11.69
CA GLY A 385 4.00 7.36 12.98
C GLY A 385 4.28 5.88 12.83
N LEU A 386 4.07 5.12 13.90
CA LEU A 386 4.31 3.68 13.96
C LEU A 386 3.01 2.87 13.80
N ASP A 387 1.87 3.46 14.17
CA ASP A 387 0.58 2.81 14.09
C ASP A 387 0.03 2.83 12.67
N ARG A 388 -0.59 1.73 12.28
CA ARG A 388 -1.21 1.55 10.97
C ARG A 388 -2.70 1.82 11.05
N TYR A 389 -3.22 2.56 10.10
CA TYR A 389 -4.65 2.75 9.94
C TYR A 389 -5.24 1.52 9.22
N THR A 390 -6.21 0.84 9.83
CA THR A 390 -6.80 -0.40 9.27
C THR A 390 -8.25 -0.26 8.88
N SER A 391 -8.97 0.73 9.38
CA SER A 391 -10.31 1.13 8.90
C SER A 391 -10.53 2.63 9.01
N LEU A 392 -11.46 3.14 8.20
CA LEU A 392 -11.88 4.53 8.17
C LEU A 392 -13.36 4.60 7.83
N ALA A 393 -14.13 5.33 8.63
CA ALA A 393 -15.52 5.66 8.39
C ALA A 393 -15.78 7.13 8.72
N ALA A 394 -16.83 7.73 8.13
CA ALA A 394 -17.21 9.11 8.36
C ALA A 394 -18.70 9.23 8.68
N THR A 395 -19.08 10.24 9.47
CA THR A 395 -20.48 10.64 9.64
C THR A 395 -21.01 11.29 8.38
N ALA A 396 -22.35 11.26 8.19
CA ALA A 396 -22.99 11.83 7.01
C ALA A 396 -22.76 13.34 6.83
N ASP A 397 -22.52 14.07 7.91
CA ASP A 397 -22.19 15.49 7.90
C ASP A 397 -20.70 15.78 7.65
N GLY A 398 -19.87 14.74 7.51
CA GLY A 398 -18.43 14.84 7.28
C GLY A 398 -17.62 15.44 8.44
N ARG A 399 -18.20 15.54 9.66
CA ARG A 399 -17.57 16.21 10.79
C ARG A 399 -16.81 15.29 11.74
N ARG A 400 -17.10 14.02 11.69
CA ARG A 400 -16.45 13.01 12.54
C ARG A 400 -15.94 11.87 11.69
N LEU A 401 -14.75 11.41 12.04
CA LEU A 401 -14.18 10.18 11.49
C LEU A 401 -14.03 9.17 12.62
N ILE A 402 -14.23 7.92 12.28
CA ILE A 402 -13.81 6.79 13.10
C ILE A 402 -12.69 6.09 12.35
N VAL A 403 -11.58 5.89 13.05
CA VAL A 403 -10.43 5.15 12.52
C VAL A 403 -10.07 4.02 13.47
N THR A 404 -9.55 2.94 12.91
CA THR A 404 -8.89 1.90 13.70
C THR A 404 -7.39 2.03 13.53
N LEU A 405 -6.68 2.14 14.65
CA LEU A 405 -5.23 2.13 14.72
C LEU A 405 -4.76 0.77 15.20
N ALA A 406 -3.85 0.14 14.47
CA ALA A 406 -3.33 -1.18 14.79
C ALA A 406 -1.82 -1.17 14.93
N SER A 407 -1.35 -1.84 15.97
CA SER A 407 0.05 -2.21 16.18
C SER A 407 0.19 -3.72 15.99
N THR A 408 1.14 -4.14 15.18
CA THR A 408 1.32 -5.54 14.82
C THR A 408 2.66 -6.04 15.32
N LYS A 409 2.65 -7.14 16.07
CA LYS A 409 3.84 -7.86 16.50
C LYS A 409 3.99 -9.15 15.69
N ARG A 410 5.12 -9.31 15.01
CA ARG A 410 5.47 -10.51 14.25
C ARG A 410 6.58 -11.26 14.96
N THR A 411 6.34 -12.55 15.23
CA THR A 411 7.27 -13.44 15.94
C THR A 411 7.29 -14.80 15.27
N LEU A 412 8.41 -15.50 15.39
CA LEU A 412 8.57 -16.85 14.88
C LEU A 412 8.38 -17.88 16.02
N TRP A 413 7.67 -18.93 15.70
CA TRP A 413 7.35 -20.01 16.63
C TRP A 413 7.69 -21.35 16.00
N ARG A 414 8.13 -22.28 16.84
CA ARG A 414 8.48 -23.65 16.46
C ARG A 414 7.47 -24.62 17.02
N VAL A 415 6.99 -25.51 16.17
CA VAL A 415 6.16 -26.66 16.53
C VAL A 415 6.91 -27.90 16.12
N ARG A 416 7.05 -28.87 17.02
CA ARG A 416 7.62 -30.20 16.71
C ARG A 416 6.48 -31.17 16.53
N ILE A 417 6.46 -31.89 15.41
CA ILE A 417 5.52 -32.95 15.13
C ILE A 417 6.11 -34.28 15.61
N ASP A 418 5.44 -34.94 16.51
CA ASP A 418 5.79 -36.28 16.95
C ASP A 418 4.68 -37.26 16.49
N ASP A 419 4.96 -38.05 15.46
CA ASP A 419 3.97 -38.99 14.89
C ASP A 419 3.52 -40.06 15.90
N ALA A 420 4.26 -40.29 16.99
CA ALA A 420 3.92 -41.24 18.05
C ALA A 420 2.95 -40.67 19.09
N LYS A 421 2.78 -39.36 19.17
CA LYS A 421 1.89 -38.72 20.13
C LYS A 421 0.71 -38.08 19.39
N ARG A 422 -0.51 -38.43 19.77
CA ARG A 422 -1.75 -37.79 19.27
C ARG A 422 -1.95 -36.35 19.80
N GLU A 423 -1.12 -35.89 20.74
CA GLU A 423 -1.19 -34.56 21.31
C GLU A 423 -0.33 -33.63 20.48
N VAL A 424 -0.90 -32.49 20.05
CA VAL A 424 -0.18 -31.42 19.37
C VAL A 424 0.81 -30.80 20.36
N PRO A 425 2.13 -30.82 20.07
CA PRO A 425 3.11 -30.25 20.98
C PRO A 425 2.89 -28.75 21.09
N ALA A 426 3.15 -28.22 22.29
CA ALA A 426 3.08 -26.76 22.52
C ALA A 426 4.05 -26.04 21.60
N ALA A 427 3.55 -25.03 20.87
CA ALA A 427 4.38 -24.14 20.09
C ALA A 427 5.31 -23.34 21.02
N THR A 428 6.58 -23.21 20.66
CA THR A 428 7.58 -22.44 21.41
C THR A 428 8.09 -21.27 20.59
N GLN A 429 8.19 -20.09 21.21
CA GLN A 429 8.74 -18.92 20.52
C GLN A 429 10.23 -19.10 20.26
N ILE A 430 10.67 -18.77 19.05
CA ILE A 430 12.09 -18.77 18.67
C ILE A 430 12.69 -17.44 19.12
N PRO A 431 13.71 -17.45 20.00
CA PRO A 431 14.43 -16.23 20.33
C PRO A 431 15.17 -15.68 19.11
N LEU A 432 14.90 -14.43 18.77
CA LEU A 432 15.56 -13.74 17.66
C LEU A 432 16.48 -12.64 18.19
N THR A 433 17.51 -12.32 17.44
CA THR A 433 18.39 -11.16 17.71
C THR A 433 17.75 -9.84 17.29
N THR A 434 16.65 -9.91 16.54
CA THR A 434 15.87 -8.78 16.05
C THR A 434 14.55 -8.66 16.81
N SER A 435 13.92 -7.49 16.77
CA SER A 435 12.62 -7.25 17.42
C SER A 435 11.44 -7.91 16.70
N THR A 436 11.59 -8.19 15.40
CA THR A 436 10.56 -8.80 14.56
C THR A 436 11.17 -9.93 13.73
N GLY A 437 10.36 -10.93 13.39
CA GLY A 437 10.74 -12.00 12.47
C GLY A 437 9.53 -12.53 11.73
N PHE A 438 9.64 -12.65 10.41
CA PHE A 438 8.58 -13.12 9.53
C PHE A 438 9.15 -13.80 8.28
N SER A 439 8.27 -14.42 7.48
CA SER A 439 8.60 -15.19 6.28
C SER A 439 9.74 -16.20 6.51
N PRO A 440 9.56 -17.14 7.46
CA PRO A 440 10.60 -18.10 7.81
C PRO A 440 10.87 -19.08 6.67
N ARG A 441 12.15 -19.46 6.48
CA ARG A 441 12.53 -20.58 5.58
C ARG A 441 13.61 -21.41 6.24
N LEU A 442 13.43 -22.72 6.23
CA LEU A 442 14.36 -23.68 6.78
C LEU A 442 15.42 -24.08 5.74
N GLY A 443 16.68 -23.85 6.06
CA GLY A 443 17.80 -24.46 5.37
C GLY A 443 18.22 -25.77 6.05
N ALA A 444 19.26 -26.42 5.55
CA ALA A 444 19.73 -27.72 6.10
C ALA A 444 20.07 -27.66 7.61
N ASN A 445 20.62 -26.55 8.08
CA ASN A 445 21.06 -26.35 9.47
C ASN A 445 20.89 -24.91 9.96
N TYR A 446 20.01 -24.15 9.33
CA TYR A 446 19.77 -22.74 9.67
C TYR A 446 18.31 -22.37 9.40
N LEU A 447 17.86 -21.31 10.04
CA LEU A 447 16.59 -20.66 9.77
C LEU A 447 16.86 -19.28 9.13
N LEU A 448 16.28 -19.03 7.96
CA LEU A 448 16.17 -17.69 7.38
C LEU A 448 14.90 -17.01 7.87
N TYR A 449 14.95 -15.71 8.03
CA TYR A 449 13.78 -14.90 8.28
C TYR A 449 14.00 -13.46 7.79
N VAL A 450 12.92 -12.77 7.56
CA VAL A 450 12.92 -11.33 7.27
C VAL A 450 12.69 -10.58 8.57
N SER A 451 13.36 -9.46 8.76
CA SER A 451 13.14 -8.55 9.87
C SER A 451 12.96 -7.13 9.37
N ALA A 452 12.09 -6.36 10.04
CA ALA A 452 11.82 -4.97 9.72
C ALA A 452 12.44 -4.04 10.76
N SER A 453 13.05 -2.95 10.28
CA SER A 453 13.55 -1.84 11.09
C SER A 453 13.15 -0.53 10.46
N GLY A 454 12.13 0.13 11.03
CA GLY A 454 11.50 1.29 10.41
C GLY A 454 10.81 0.94 9.09
N THR A 455 11.22 1.60 8.01
CA THR A 455 10.70 1.35 6.64
C THR A 455 11.57 0.39 5.83
N SER A 456 12.63 -0.17 6.42
CA SER A 456 13.59 -1.05 5.75
C SER A 456 13.43 -2.47 6.27
N GLU A 457 13.54 -3.43 5.36
CA GLU A 457 13.55 -4.85 5.67
C GLU A 457 14.90 -5.48 5.33
N SER A 458 15.25 -6.54 6.06
CA SER A 458 16.51 -7.23 5.95
C SER A 458 16.33 -8.74 6.06
N ILE A 459 17.24 -9.52 5.46
CA ILE A 459 17.26 -10.98 5.56
C ILE A 459 18.29 -11.38 6.61
N TRP A 460 17.85 -12.21 7.53
CA TRP A 460 18.63 -12.73 8.64
C TRP A 460 18.73 -14.25 8.58
N LYS A 461 19.88 -14.76 9.00
CA LYS A 461 20.16 -16.18 9.17
C LYS A 461 20.41 -16.48 10.64
N LEU A 462 19.65 -17.41 11.20
CA LEU A 462 19.78 -17.89 12.57
C LEU A 462 20.41 -19.28 12.58
N VAL A 463 21.54 -19.42 13.27
CA VAL A 463 22.27 -20.69 13.48
C VAL A 463 22.53 -20.85 14.97
N ASN A 464 22.05 -21.90 15.58
CA ASN A 464 22.26 -22.20 17.01
C ASN A 464 21.95 -21.01 17.95
N GLY A 465 20.90 -20.24 17.63
CA GLY A 465 20.48 -19.07 18.42
C GLY A 465 21.25 -17.78 18.11
N THR A 466 22.23 -17.81 17.22
CA THR A 466 22.97 -16.61 16.77
C THR A 466 22.45 -16.14 15.43
N GLY A 467 21.96 -14.89 15.37
CA GLY A 467 21.48 -14.25 14.15
C GLY A 467 22.56 -13.44 13.45
N THR A 468 22.67 -13.58 12.15
CA THR A 468 23.56 -12.79 11.26
C THR A 468 22.72 -12.16 10.17
N GLU A 469 22.90 -10.86 9.94
CA GLU A 469 22.30 -10.17 8.80
C GLU A 469 23.04 -10.58 7.51
N LEU A 470 22.28 -11.08 6.53
CA LEU A 470 22.82 -11.46 5.23
C LEU A 470 22.68 -10.33 4.22
N TRP A 471 21.58 -9.58 4.30
CA TRP A 471 21.27 -8.51 3.38
C TRP A 471 20.35 -7.47 4.03
N SER A 472 20.56 -6.19 3.69
CA SER A 472 19.66 -5.09 4.03
C SER A 472 19.66 -4.03 2.93
N GLY A 473 18.54 -3.32 2.80
CA GLY A 473 18.39 -2.23 1.83
C GLY A 473 17.62 -1.06 2.43
N VAL A 474 18.11 0.16 2.22
CA VAL A 474 17.42 1.37 2.70
C VAL A 474 16.11 1.57 1.93
N GLY A 475 14.99 1.66 2.65
CA GLY A 475 13.66 1.78 2.06
C GLY A 475 13.25 0.55 1.24
N ALA A 476 13.92 -0.58 1.44
CA ALA A 476 13.62 -1.81 0.74
C ALA A 476 12.57 -2.64 1.48
N GLN A 477 11.63 -3.21 0.75
CA GLN A 477 10.64 -4.15 1.25
C GLN A 477 10.76 -5.48 0.53
N ILE A 478 10.86 -6.57 1.30
CA ILE A 478 10.91 -7.94 0.79
C ILE A 478 9.48 -8.45 0.71
N PHE A 479 9.06 -8.88 -0.45
CA PHE A 479 7.71 -9.40 -0.65
C PHE A 479 7.73 -10.87 -1.07
N GLY A 480 6.72 -11.63 -0.62
CA GLY A 480 6.54 -13.04 -0.90
C GLY A 480 7.47 -14.00 -0.16
N GLY A 481 8.40 -13.49 0.66
CA GLY A 481 9.38 -14.30 1.40
C GLY A 481 10.58 -14.78 0.56
N PRO A 482 11.70 -15.13 1.20
CA PRO A 482 12.88 -15.67 0.52
C PRO A 482 12.68 -17.13 0.11
N ALA A 483 13.47 -17.61 -0.85
CA ALA A 483 13.52 -19.01 -1.27
C ALA A 483 14.95 -19.54 -1.22
N VAL A 484 15.16 -20.71 -0.60
CA VAL A 484 16.46 -21.40 -0.52
C VAL A 484 16.64 -22.27 -1.75
N SER A 485 17.80 -22.22 -2.39
CA SER A 485 18.11 -23.10 -3.54
C SER A 485 18.16 -24.59 -3.13
N PRO A 486 17.91 -25.52 -4.06
CA PRO A 486 17.86 -26.97 -3.74
C PRO A 486 19.16 -27.49 -3.10
N ASP A 487 20.30 -26.89 -3.44
CA ASP A 487 21.62 -27.24 -2.86
C ASP A 487 21.92 -26.51 -1.53
N GLY A 488 20.99 -25.63 -1.08
CA GLY A 488 21.11 -24.84 0.15
C GLY A 488 22.16 -23.71 0.10
N ARG A 489 22.80 -23.44 -1.05
CA ARG A 489 23.91 -22.49 -1.17
C ARG A 489 23.51 -21.08 -1.52
N ASN A 490 22.34 -20.90 -2.14
CA ASN A 490 21.86 -19.60 -2.60
C ASN A 490 20.46 -19.31 -2.04
N ILE A 491 20.17 -18.03 -1.93
CA ILE A 491 18.88 -17.51 -1.46
C ILE A 491 18.38 -16.54 -2.54
N ALA A 492 17.16 -16.75 -3.03
CA ALA A 492 16.47 -15.81 -3.91
C ALA A 492 15.42 -15.03 -3.13
N PHE A 493 15.24 -13.76 -3.43
CA PHE A 493 14.20 -12.93 -2.81
C PHE A 493 13.84 -11.74 -3.69
N SER A 494 12.58 -11.35 -3.62
CA SER A 494 12.03 -10.21 -4.35
C SER A 494 11.98 -8.98 -3.44
N VAL A 495 12.44 -7.83 -3.95
CA VAL A 495 12.53 -6.57 -3.22
C VAL A 495 11.81 -5.47 -3.98
N ARG A 496 10.97 -4.70 -3.30
CA ARG A 496 10.46 -3.42 -3.80
C ARG A 496 11.30 -2.30 -3.22
N GLN A 497 11.93 -1.52 -4.08
CA GLN A 497 12.77 -0.39 -3.69
C GLN A 497 12.66 0.72 -4.73
N HIS A 498 12.46 1.97 -4.30
CA HIS A 498 12.27 3.13 -5.18
C HIS A 498 11.22 2.95 -6.29
N GLY A 499 10.15 2.21 -6.00
CA GLY A 499 9.08 1.92 -6.96
C GLY A 499 9.39 0.82 -7.97
N GLN A 500 10.57 0.19 -7.91
CA GLN A 500 10.97 -0.94 -8.74
C GLN A 500 10.88 -2.25 -7.97
N ALA A 501 10.52 -3.33 -8.66
CA ALA A 501 10.58 -4.69 -8.15
C ALA A 501 11.84 -5.36 -8.70
N LEU A 502 12.69 -5.89 -7.81
CA LEU A 502 13.99 -6.45 -8.12
C LEU A 502 14.06 -7.89 -7.62
N LEU A 503 14.56 -8.81 -8.43
CA LEU A 503 14.86 -10.17 -8.00
C LEU A 503 16.35 -10.29 -7.69
N TYR A 504 16.65 -10.59 -6.44
CA TYR A 504 18.02 -10.81 -5.94
C TYR A 504 18.34 -12.29 -5.78
N VAL A 505 19.61 -12.60 -5.94
CA VAL A 505 20.23 -13.84 -5.48
C VAL A 505 21.46 -13.49 -4.66
N ILE A 506 21.58 -14.12 -3.47
CA ILE A 506 22.71 -14.00 -2.57
C ILE A 506 23.17 -15.39 -2.13
N GLN A 507 24.45 -15.57 -1.84
CA GLN A 507 24.92 -16.82 -1.22
C GLN A 507 24.43 -16.94 0.22
N ALA A 508 24.26 -18.17 0.71
CA ALA A 508 23.74 -18.43 2.05
C ALA A 508 24.72 -18.01 3.19
N ASP A 509 25.92 -17.54 2.85
CA ASP A 509 26.88 -16.89 3.75
C ASP A 509 26.79 -15.36 3.74
N GLY A 510 25.93 -14.77 2.92
CA GLY A 510 25.74 -13.33 2.79
C GLY A 510 26.63 -12.66 1.75
N ILE A 511 27.41 -13.43 0.98
CA ILE A 511 28.35 -12.88 -0.02
C ILE A 511 27.70 -12.89 -1.41
N ASN A 512 28.21 -12.05 -2.32
CA ASN A 512 27.82 -12.01 -3.73
C ASN A 512 26.32 -11.76 -3.98
N ALA A 513 25.72 -10.80 -3.25
CA ALA A 513 24.38 -10.33 -3.57
C ALA A 513 24.38 -9.70 -4.97
N ARG A 514 23.46 -10.16 -5.83
CA ARG A 514 23.30 -9.64 -7.20
C ARG A 514 21.86 -9.62 -7.62
N ILE A 515 21.52 -8.67 -8.47
CA ILE A 515 20.22 -8.61 -9.12
C ILE A 515 20.24 -9.55 -10.34
N VAL A 516 19.24 -10.42 -10.46
CA VAL A 516 19.05 -11.33 -11.60
C VAL A 516 17.91 -10.87 -12.50
N ALA A 517 17.01 -10.02 -12.01
CA ALA A 517 16.01 -9.32 -12.80
C ALA A 517 15.66 -7.96 -12.17
N ASP A 518 15.63 -6.91 -12.97
CA ASP A 518 15.36 -5.52 -12.60
C ASP A 518 14.31 -4.83 -13.49
N SER A 519 13.92 -5.46 -14.58
CA SER A 519 12.98 -4.95 -15.58
C SER A 519 11.61 -5.63 -15.53
N LEU A 520 11.43 -6.61 -14.63
CA LEU A 520 10.18 -7.35 -14.48
C LEU A 520 9.32 -6.73 -13.39
N ASN A 521 8.02 -6.62 -13.64
CA ASN A 521 7.06 -6.21 -12.61
C ASN A 521 6.69 -7.43 -11.75
N LEU A 522 7.60 -7.80 -10.82
CA LEU A 522 7.50 -9.01 -10.01
C LEU A 522 6.37 -8.94 -8.99
N GLN A 523 5.75 -10.10 -8.73
CA GLN A 523 4.71 -10.30 -7.72
C GLN A 523 4.90 -11.64 -6.98
N GLY A 524 4.46 -11.72 -5.71
CA GLY A 524 4.51 -12.94 -4.92
C GLY A 524 5.93 -13.43 -4.59
N ALA A 525 6.00 -14.66 -4.11
CA ALA A 525 7.24 -15.31 -3.73
C ALA A 525 7.98 -15.90 -4.94
N PRO A 526 9.33 -15.82 -4.99
CA PRO A 526 10.11 -16.60 -5.94
C PRO A 526 10.20 -18.06 -5.49
N ALA A 527 10.39 -18.99 -6.44
CA ALA A 527 10.68 -20.39 -6.18
C ALA A 527 11.82 -20.89 -7.07
N TRP A 528 12.79 -21.58 -6.47
CA TRP A 528 13.85 -22.23 -7.24
C TRP A 528 13.31 -23.45 -8.00
N GLU A 529 13.69 -23.60 -9.25
CA GLU A 529 13.52 -24.86 -9.95
C GLU A 529 14.51 -25.90 -9.38
N PRO A 530 14.13 -27.21 -9.31
CA PRO A 530 14.97 -28.23 -8.69
C PRO A 530 16.36 -28.37 -9.31
N GLY A 531 16.54 -27.99 -10.58
CA GLY A 531 17.85 -27.95 -11.24
C GLY A 531 18.76 -26.79 -10.78
N GLY A 532 18.24 -25.81 -10.04
CA GLY A 532 19.00 -24.67 -9.52
C GLY A 532 19.48 -23.66 -10.57
N GLN A 533 19.04 -23.81 -11.84
CA GLN A 533 19.48 -22.94 -12.94
C GLN A 533 18.52 -21.77 -13.18
N SER A 534 17.29 -21.88 -12.72
CA SER A 534 16.23 -20.88 -12.91
C SER A 534 15.44 -20.68 -11.63
N ILE A 535 14.84 -19.49 -11.54
CA ILE A 535 13.87 -19.11 -10.51
C ILE A 535 12.55 -18.85 -11.20
N THR A 536 11.48 -19.47 -10.72
CA THR A 536 10.12 -19.18 -11.16
C THR A 536 9.54 -18.09 -10.27
N SER A 537 9.04 -17.02 -10.86
CA SER A 537 8.40 -15.90 -10.16
C SER A 537 7.24 -15.36 -10.99
N ALA A 538 6.23 -14.82 -10.31
CA ALA A 538 5.13 -14.15 -11.02
C ALA A 538 5.58 -12.78 -11.50
N VAL A 539 5.20 -12.48 -12.75
CA VAL A 539 5.44 -11.19 -13.42
C VAL A 539 4.09 -10.66 -13.89
N GLU A 540 3.77 -9.44 -13.54
CA GLU A 540 2.57 -8.80 -14.05
C GLU A 540 2.79 -8.35 -15.49
N ASP A 541 1.99 -8.91 -16.37
CA ASP A 541 1.88 -8.50 -17.76
C ASP A 541 0.44 -8.04 -18.04
N HIS A 542 0.29 -6.83 -18.57
CA HIS A 542 -1.03 -6.20 -18.84
C HIS A 542 -2.03 -6.24 -17.66
N GLY A 543 -1.51 -6.12 -16.42
CA GLY A 543 -2.33 -6.09 -15.20
C GLY A 543 -2.68 -7.47 -14.63
N VAL A 544 -2.20 -8.56 -15.23
CA VAL A 544 -2.42 -9.93 -14.76
C VAL A 544 -1.08 -10.58 -14.44
N PRO A 545 -0.87 -11.17 -13.25
CA PRO A 545 0.37 -11.87 -12.93
C PRO A 545 0.39 -13.27 -13.57
N HIS A 546 1.51 -13.59 -14.19
CA HIS A 546 1.81 -14.88 -14.82
C HIS A 546 3.16 -15.41 -14.36
N LEU A 547 3.34 -16.72 -14.26
CA LEU A 547 4.63 -17.29 -13.90
C LEU A 547 5.62 -17.26 -15.06
N PHE A 548 6.81 -16.78 -14.77
CA PHE A 548 7.98 -16.75 -15.66
C PHE A 548 9.13 -17.53 -15.06
N ARG A 549 9.94 -18.14 -15.90
CA ARG A 549 11.25 -18.70 -15.58
C ARG A 549 12.32 -17.65 -15.80
N VAL A 550 13.07 -17.34 -14.76
CA VAL A 550 14.16 -16.35 -14.78
C VAL A 550 15.48 -17.09 -14.63
N PRO A 551 16.32 -17.15 -15.69
CA PRO A 551 17.63 -17.80 -15.61
C PRO A 551 18.56 -17.07 -14.63
N VAL A 552 19.19 -17.82 -13.70
CA VAL A 552 20.03 -17.25 -12.63
C VAL A 552 21.34 -16.72 -13.17
N ASN A 553 21.92 -17.35 -14.19
CA ASN A 553 23.25 -17.03 -14.75
C ASN A 553 23.20 -16.11 -15.98
N GLY A 554 22.09 -15.40 -16.18
CA GLY A 554 21.84 -14.56 -17.34
C GLY A 554 21.02 -15.27 -18.42
N GLY A 555 20.35 -14.47 -19.25
CA GLY A 555 19.40 -14.93 -20.26
C GLY A 555 18.06 -14.19 -20.13
N SER A 556 17.22 -14.29 -21.16
CA SER A 556 15.91 -13.65 -21.13
C SER A 556 14.91 -14.48 -20.32
N PRO A 557 14.14 -13.86 -19.43
CA PRO A 557 13.01 -14.51 -18.77
C PRO A 557 12.02 -15.05 -19.81
N ALA A 558 11.46 -16.23 -19.55
CA ALA A 558 10.51 -16.89 -20.45
C ALA A 558 9.18 -17.18 -19.73
N PRO A 559 8.01 -16.97 -20.37
CA PRO A 559 6.72 -17.38 -19.81
C PRO A 559 6.70 -18.88 -19.49
N PHE A 560 6.09 -19.22 -18.33
CA PHE A 560 5.92 -20.60 -17.92
C PHE A 560 4.44 -21.00 -17.82
N VAL A 561 3.60 -20.10 -17.30
CA VAL A 561 2.15 -20.28 -17.21
C VAL A 561 1.48 -19.04 -17.78
N GLU A 562 0.58 -19.19 -18.75
CA GLU A 562 -0.07 -18.06 -19.43
C GLU A 562 -1.32 -17.52 -18.70
N GLU A 563 -1.93 -18.33 -17.81
CA GLU A 563 -3.06 -17.88 -17.00
C GLU A 563 -2.59 -17.21 -15.72
N TYR A 564 -3.52 -16.54 -15.00
CA TYR A 564 -3.24 -15.96 -13.69
C TYR A 564 -2.57 -16.98 -12.77
N SER A 565 -1.37 -16.68 -12.30
CA SER A 565 -0.57 -17.58 -11.49
C SER A 565 0.42 -16.82 -10.60
N VAL A 566 0.43 -17.15 -9.31
CA VAL A 566 1.31 -16.56 -8.29
C VAL A 566 1.77 -17.63 -7.29
N ASP A 567 2.82 -17.30 -6.53
CA ASP A 567 3.34 -18.10 -5.41
C ASP A 567 3.60 -19.58 -5.79
N PRO A 568 4.53 -19.82 -6.72
CA PRO A 568 4.85 -21.17 -7.18
C PRO A 568 5.58 -21.99 -6.13
N ALA A 569 5.38 -23.31 -6.13
CA ALA A 569 6.20 -24.29 -5.44
C ALA A 569 6.49 -25.47 -6.37
N TRP A 570 7.77 -25.83 -6.51
CA TRP A 570 8.20 -26.93 -7.35
C TRP A 570 8.18 -28.27 -6.63
N ALA A 571 7.66 -29.28 -7.30
CA ALA A 571 7.87 -30.64 -6.85
C ALA A 571 9.38 -30.96 -6.87
N PRO A 572 9.92 -31.62 -5.83
CA PRO A 572 11.36 -31.91 -5.72
C PRO A 572 11.96 -32.68 -6.91
N ASP A 573 11.14 -33.51 -7.58
CA ASP A 573 11.53 -34.25 -8.77
C ASP A 573 11.58 -33.42 -10.05
N GLY A 574 11.16 -32.15 -10.00
CA GLY A 574 11.18 -31.22 -11.10
C GLY A 574 10.15 -31.45 -12.20
N ARG A 575 9.20 -32.37 -12.03
CA ARG A 575 8.23 -32.71 -13.08
C ARG A 575 7.13 -31.66 -13.25
N PHE A 576 6.75 -30.98 -12.16
CA PHE A 576 5.70 -29.97 -12.17
C PHE A 576 5.90 -28.94 -11.06
N ALA A 577 5.21 -27.80 -11.19
CA ALA A 577 5.05 -26.81 -10.14
C ALA A 577 3.58 -26.65 -9.81
N VAL A 578 3.27 -26.41 -8.52
CA VAL A 578 1.97 -25.94 -8.07
C VAL A 578 1.98 -24.43 -7.90
N TYR A 579 0.82 -23.79 -8.06
CA TYR A 579 0.69 -22.35 -7.91
C TYR A 579 -0.72 -21.94 -7.49
N SER A 580 -0.87 -20.74 -6.99
CA SER A 580 -2.16 -20.16 -6.63
C SER A 580 -2.80 -19.45 -7.81
N GLY A 581 -4.07 -19.77 -8.07
CA GLY A 581 -4.94 -19.04 -9.00
C GLY A 581 -5.46 -17.72 -8.43
N PRO A 582 -6.30 -16.99 -9.18
CA PRO A 582 -6.90 -15.73 -8.73
C PRO A 582 -7.83 -15.95 -7.53
N ASP A 583 -7.96 -14.90 -6.71
CA ASP A 583 -9.01 -14.88 -5.69
C ASP A 583 -10.39 -14.81 -6.35
N ILE A 584 -11.30 -15.65 -5.89
CA ILE A 584 -12.73 -15.61 -6.25
C ILE A 584 -13.49 -15.49 -4.93
N GLY A 585 -14.01 -14.32 -4.65
CA GLY A 585 -14.55 -14.02 -3.32
C GLY A 585 -13.47 -14.16 -2.24
N THR A 586 -13.65 -15.11 -1.33
CA THR A 586 -12.72 -15.35 -0.20
C THR A 586 -11.80 -16.55 -0.40
N THR A 587 -11.76 -17.13 -1.58
CA THR A 587 -11.00 -18.35 -1.87
C THR A 587 -10.15 -18.23 -3.13
N PHE A 588 -9.16 -19.09 -3.27
CA PHE A 588 -8.39 -19.30 -4.49
C PHE A 588 -8.19 -20.80 -4.72
N SER A 589 -8.02 -21.17 -5.98
CA SER A 589 -7.69 -22.55 -6.35
C SER A 589 -6.19 -22.76 -6.39
N VAL A 590 -5.72 -23.93 -5.97
CA VAL A 590 -4.36 -24.42 -6.22
C VAL A 590 -4.38 -25.20 -7.52
N LYS A 591 -3.45 -24.87 -8.42
CA LYS A 591 -3.31 -25.49 -9.73
C LYS A 591 -1.91 -26.05 -9.93
N ALA A 592 -1.70 -26.83 -10.97
CA ALA A 592 -0.39 -27.37 -11.34
C ALA A 592 -0.08 -27.14 -12.82
N ALA A 593 1.20 -26.91 -13.09
CA ALA A 593 1.74 -26.86 -14.46
C ALA A 593 2.90 -27.84 -14.61
N ALA A 594 2.92 -28.62 -15.70
CA ALA A 594 4.04 -29.50 -16.02
C ALA A 594 5.29 -28.69 -16.39
N ALA A 595 6.47 -29.20 -16.01
CA ALA A 595 7.75 -28.56 -16.35
C ALA A 595 7.94 -28.47 -17.87
N GLU A 596 7.55 -29.53 -18.61
CA GLU A 596 7.59 -29.59 -20.08
C GLU A 596 6.23 -30.06 -20.59
N PRO A 597 5.52 -29.27 -21.42
CA PRO A 597 4.17 -29.60 -21.89
C PRO A 597 4.08 -30.88 -22.73
N ALA A 598 5.18 -31.28 -23.37
CA ALA A 598 5.19 -32.42 -24.32
C ALA A 598 5.61 -33.76 -23.72
N ALA A 599 6.17 -33.81 -22.52
CA ALA A 599 6.80 -35.02 -21.96
C ALA A 599 5.91 -35.85 -21.05
N TYR A 600 4.78 -35.34 -20.57
CA TYR A 600 3.94 -36.04 -19.59
C TYR A 600 2.46 -35.93 -19.94
N ALA A 601 1.78 -37.08 -20.03
CA ALA A 601 0.34 -37.15 -19.77
C ALA A 601 0.09 -36.45 -18.42
N ALA A 602 -0.97 -35.61 -18.37
CA ALA A 602 -1.31 -34.69 -17.28
C ALA A 602 -0.68 -35.07 -15.94
N PRO A 603 0.10 -34.17 -15.31
CA PRO A 603 0.65 -34.44 -13.98
C PRO A 603 -0.51 -34.88 -13.11
N HIS A 604 -0.26 -35.77 -12.16
CA HIS A 604 -1.24 -36.22 -11.19
C HIS A 604 -2.21 -35.09 -10.91
N THR A 605 -3.48 -35.29 -11.27
CA THR A 605 -4.51 -34.29 -11.04
C THR A 605 -4.42 -33.96 -9.56
N ILE A 606 -3.84 -32.81 -9.24
CA ILE A 606 -3.90 -32.32 -7.87
C ILE A 606 -5.38 -32.33 -7.54
N PRO A 607 -5.80 -33.06 -6.47
CA PRO A 607 -7.18 -33.04 -6.03
C PRO A 607 -7.65 -31.60 -5.99
N ALA A 608 -8.84 -31.29 -6.47
CA ALA A 608 -9.36 -29.94 -6.55
C ALA A 608 -9.23 -29.25 -5.19
N LEU A 609 -8.14 -28.52 -5.00
CA LEU A 609 -7.80 -27.87 -3.74
C LEU A 609 -8.17 -26.40 -3.83
N THR A 610 -9.16 -25.99 -3.04
CA THR A 610 -9.57 -24.62 -2.88
C THR A 610 -9.26 -24.16 -1.45
N LEU A 611 -8.52 -23.07 -1.32
CA LEU A 611 -8.06 -22.54 -0.04
C LEU A 611 -8.64 -21.16 0.22
N THR A 612 -8.81 -20.83 1.51
CA THR A 612 -9.19 -19.49 1.93
C THR A 612 -8.03 -18.51 1.73
N ARG A 613 -8.30 -17.38 1.12
CA ARG A 613 -7.28 -16.35 0.83
C ARG A 613 -6.52 -15.88 2.09
N GLY A 614 -5.39 -15.24 1.86
CA GLY A 614 -4.45 -14.78 2.88
C GLY A 614 -3.08 -15.39 2.66
N ALA A 615 -2.65 -16.29 3.54
CA ALA A 615 -1.40 -17.02 3.36
C ALA A 615 -1.49 -18.01 2.21
N ARG A 616 -0.58 -17.91 1.23
CA ARG A 616 -0.57 -18.71 0.00
C ARG A 616 0.63 -19.65 -0.11
N HIS A 617 1.52 -19.64 0.87
CA HIS A 617 2.70 -20.49 0.82
C HIS A 617 2.32 -21.98 0.77
N LEU A 618 2.93 -22.68 -0.18
CA LEU A 618 2.78 -24.11 -0.43
C LEU A 618 4.17 -24.74 -0.34
N THR A 619 4.28 -25.93 0.27
CA THR A 619 5.55 -26.66 0.31
C THR A 619 5.33 -28.16 0.18
N PHE A 620 6.28 -28.86 -0.42
CA PHE A 620 6.21 -30.31 -0.61
C PHE A 620 6.93 -31.05 0.53
N LEU A 621 6.37 -32.23 0.88
CA LEU A 621 6.96 -33.20 1.76
C LEU A 621 7.09 -34.57 1.10
N HIS A 622 7.84 -35.47 1.76
CA HIS A 622 7.97 -36.87 1.37
C HIS A 622 8.39 -37.03 -0.10
N GLU A 623 9.43 -36.27 -0.50
CA GLU A 623 9.96 -36.30 -1.88
C GLU A 623 8.91 -35.93 -2.96
N GLY A 624 7.95 -35.07 -2.60
CA GLY A 624 6.93 -34.58 -3.51
C GLY A 624 5.61 -35.33 -3.49
N ARG A 625 5.45 -36.33 -2.60
CA ARG A 625 4.18 -37.10 -2.48
C ARG A 625 3.10 -36.38 -1.66
N ALA A 626 3.47 -35.39 -0.89
CA ALA A 626 2.50 -34.63 -0.10
C ALA A 626 2.72 -33.12 -0.25
N LEU A 627 1.62 -32.37 -0.23
CA LEU A 627 1.60 -30.91 -0.25
C LEU A 627 1.09 -30.38 1.09
N VAL A 628 1.80 -29.43 1.69
CA VAL A 628 1.43 -28.75 2.93
C VAL A 628 0.97 -27.33 2.63
N PHE A 629 -0.09 -26.90 3.29
CA PHE A 629 -0.75 -25.61 3.09
C PHE A 629 -1.47 -25.15 4.36
N LEU A 630 -1.85 -23.87 4.38
CA LEU A 630 -2.70 -23.28 5.42
C LEU A 630 -4.18 -23.34 5.02
N ARG A 631 -5.04 -23.89 5.90
CA ARG A 631 -6.48 -23.95 5.71
C ARG A 631 -7.21 -23.50 6.98
N GLY A 632 -8.33 -22.81 6.81
CA GLY A 632 -9.19 -22.33 7.91
C GLY A 632 -9.94 -21.07 7.53
N GLU A 633 -10.24 -20.28 8.52
CA GLU A 633 -10.85 -18.95 8.36
C GLU A 633 -9.83 -17.93 7.80
N ILE A 634 -10.29 -16.75 7.39
CA ILE A 634 -9.38 -15.72 6.87
C ILE A 634 -8.36 -15.28 7.93
N GLN A 635 -8.77 -15.17 9.17
CA GLN A 635 -7.95 -14.72 10.29
C GLN A 635 -7.33 -15.87 11.11
N HIS A 636 -7.84 -17.09 11.00
CA HIS A 636 -7.32 -18.23 11.73
C HIS A 636 -7.18 -19.45 10.83
N LYS A 637 -5.96 -19.95 10.71
CA LYS A 637 -5.63 -21.11 9.89
C LYS A 637 -4.78 -22.09 10.67
N ASP A 638 -4.94 -23.35 10.31
CA ASP A 638 -4.06 -24.44 10.70
C ASP A 638 -3.29 -24.98 9.50
N LEU A 639 -2.18 -25.68 9.76
CA LEU A 639 -1.48 -26.43 8.74
C LEU A 639 -2.18 -27.75 8.46
N TRP A 640 -2.31 -28.01 7.16
CA TRP A 640 -2.85 -29.24 6.61
C TRP A 640 -1.90 -29.83 5.60
N GLN A 641 -1.96 -31.14 5.45
CA GLN A 641 -1.26 -31.92 4.45
C GLN A 641 -2.26 -32.67 3.60
N ILE A 642 -2.05 -32.74 2.29
CA ILE A 642 -2.75 -33.62 1.37
C ILE A 642 -1.73 -34.55 0.72
N ASP A 643 -2.03 -35.86 0.77
CA ASP A 643 -1.29 -36.88 0.03
C ASP A 643 -1.75 -36.83 -1.44
N LEU A 644 -0.83 -36.60 -2.37
CA LEU A 644 -1.15 -36.37 -3.78
C LEU A 644 -1.52 -37.66 -4.52
N ASP A 645 -1.12 -38.83 -4.03
CA ASP A 645 -1.43 -40.13 -4.63
C ASP A 645 -2.83 -40.59 -4.23
N THR A 646 -3.20 -40.40 -2.97
CA THR A 646 -4.46 -40.89 -2.40
C THR A 646 -5.54 -39.81 -2.27
N GLY A 647 -5.17 -38.54 -2.32
CA GLY A 647 -6.07 -37.42 -2.02
C GLY A 647 -6.44 -37.29 -0.55
N THR A 648 -5.79 -38.08 0.33
CA THR A 648 -6.11 -38.09 1.77
C THR A 648 -5.56 -36.81 2.43
N GLU A 649 -6.41 -36.13 3.17
CA GLU A 649 -6.05 -34.90 3.91
C GLU A 649 -5.83 -35.21 5.40
N ARG A 650 -4.84 -34.54 5.99
CA ARG A 650 -4.52 -34.62 7.43
C ARG A 650 -4.24 -33.23 7.97
N GLN A 651 -4.89 -32.91 9.09
CA GLN A 651 -4.56 -31.70 9.84
C GLN A 651 -3.27 -31.94 10.67
N LEU A 652 -2.30 -31.01 10.56
CA LEU A 652 -1.02 -31.11 11.24
C LEU A 652 -0.99 -30.32 12.54
N THR A 653 -1.77 -29.25 12.66
CA THR A 653 -1.80 -28.39 13.85
C THR A 653 -3.23 -28.10 14.30
N HIS A 654 -3.38 -27.79 15.61
CA HIS A 654 -4.61 -27.27 16.21
C HIS A 654 -4.19 -26.06 17.06
N LEU A 655 -4.10 -24.91 16.42
CA LEU A 655 -3.55 -23.71 17.03
C LEU A 655 -4.63 -22.88 17.71
N ALA A 656 -4.26 -22.13 18.75
CA ALA A 656 -5.18 -21.23 19.41
C ALA A 656 -5.59 -20.06 18.48
N PRO A 657 -6.86 -19.59 18.55
CA PRO A 657 -7.37 -18.56 17.65
C PRO A 657 -6.95 -17.13 18.02
N ASP A 658 -6.07 -16.94 19.01
CA ASP A 658 -5.64 -15.65 19.53
C ASP A 658 -4.55 -14.98 18.68
N PHE A 659 -4.18 -15.57 17.55
CA PHE A 659 -3.20 -15.03 16.60
C PHE A 659 -3.42 -15.53 15.19
N ASN A 660 -2.81 -14.82 14.25
CA ASN A 660 -2.82 -15.16 12.83
C ASN A 660 -1.51 -15.82 12.42
N ILE A 661 -1.59 -16.81 11.53
CA ILE A 661 -0.41 -17.33 10.80
C ILE A 661 -0.40 -16.71 9.41
N ARG A 662 0.69 -16.03 9.09
CA ARG A 662 0.88 -15.41 7.78
C ARG A 662 1.74 -16.24 6.85
N ASP A 663 2.73 -16.92 7.40
CA ASP A 663 3.67 -17.74 6.64
C ASP A 663 4.22 -18.86 7.51
N PHE A 664 4.77 -19.89 6.90
CA PHE A 664 5.35 -21.03 7.58
C PHE A 664 6.43 -21.66 6.72
N ASP A 665 7.21 -22.54 7.31
CA ASP A 665 7.99 -23.55 6.60
C ASP A 665 8.05 -24.83 7.42
N ILE A 666 8.36 -25.94 6.77
CA ILE A 666 8.43 -27.28 7.39
C ILE A 666 9.73 -27.95 6.99
N SER A 667 10.38 -28.64 7.94
CA SER A 667 11.57 -29.41 7.65
C SER A 667 11.29 -30.57 6.68
N GLN A 668 12.28 -30.96 5.89
CA GLN A 668 12.13 -32.02 4.87
C GLN A 668 11.68 -33.36 5.46
N ASP A 669 12.03 -33.65 6.72
CA ASP A 669 11.58 -34.84 7.44
C ASP A 669 10.18 -34.70 8.02
N GLY A 670 9.53 -33.55 7.85
CA GLY A 670 8.16 -33.27 8.33
C GLY A 670 8.03 -33.13 9.84
N ARG A 671 9.14 -33.08 10.60
CA ARG A 671 9.11 -33.12 12.08
C ARG A 671 9.16 -31.75 12.75
N GLU A 672 9.59 -30.72 12.03
CA GLU A 672 9.69 -29.36 12.56
C GLU A 672 8.94 -28.38 11.66
N ILE A 673 8.03 -27.62 12.23
CA ILE A 673 7.36 -26.50 11.58
C ILE A 673 7.83 -25.21 12.23
N VAL A 674 8.14 -24.21 11.42
CA VAL A 674 8.34 -22.82 11.86
C VAL A 674 7.20 -21.97 11.33
N LEU A 675 6.55 -21.24 12.23
CA LEU A 675 5.38 -20.41 11.96
C LEU A 675 5.70 -18.94 12.14
N GLU A 676 5.22 -18.08 11.24
CA GLU A 676 5.08 -16.67 11.50
C GLU A 676 3.77 -16.43 12.26
N ARG A 677 3.88 -16.06 13.53
CA ARG A 677 2.75 -15.65 14.35
C ARG A 677 2.61 -14.14 14.33
N VAL A 678 1.43 -13.67 13.98
CA VAL A 678 1.07 -12.25 13.95
C VAL A 678 0.05 -11.98 15.03
N GLN A 679 0.41 -11.15 16.00
CA GLN A 679 -0.50 -10.61 17.00
C GLN A 679 -0.79 -9.16 16.69
N GLU A 680 -2.06 -8.80 16.64
CA GLU A 680 -2.52 -7.45 16.45
C GLU A 680 -3.11 -6.92 17.75
N ARG A 681 -2.77 -5.69 18.11
CA ARG A 681 -3.48 -4.88 19.08
C ARG A 681 -4.01 -3.67 18.35
N SER A 682 -5.26 -3.37 18.53
CA SER A 682 -5.88 -2.28 17.79
C SER A 682 -6.92 -1.57 18.61
N ASP A 683 -7.00 -0.25 18.43
CA ASP A 683 -7.92 0.63 19.09
C ASP A 683 -8.76 1.42 18.11
N VAL A 684 -9.99 1.71 18.51
CA VAL A 684 -10.92 2.57 17.79
C VAL A 684 -10.76 4.00 18.31
N VAL A 685 -10.55 4.92 17.39
CA VAL A 685 -10.35 6.34 17.70
C VAL A 685 -11.38 7.20 16.95
N LEU A 686 -12.05 8.08 17.68
CA LEU A 686 -12.89 9.13 17.15
C LEU A 686 -12.05 10.37 16.84
N VAL A 687 -12.18 10.90 15.64
CA VAL A 687 -11.54 12.13 15.19
C VAL A 687 -12.62 13.18 14.94
N ASN A 688 -12.71 14.18 15.81
CA ASN A 688 -13.60 15.32 15.61
C ASN A 688 -12.89 16.37 14.78
N LEU A 689 -13.42 16.62 13.58
CA LEU A 689 -12.87 17.59 12.64
C LEU A 689 -13.23 19.02 13.08
N PRO A 690 -12.39 20.02 12.79
CA PRO A 690 -12.69 21.42 13.09
C PRO A 690 -13.96 21.87 12.34
N GLN A 691 -14.71 22.80 12.93
CA GLN A 691 -15.80 23.45 12.19
C GLN A 691 -15.20 24.35 11.09
N PRO A 692 -15.77 24.35 9.88
CA PRO A 692 -15.29 25.17 8.75
C PRO A 692 -15.35 26.68 9.06
#